data_d55438e4cb448f5e626975972dad189c
#
_entry.id   d55438e4cb448f5e626975972dad189c
#
_cell.length_a   1.000
_cell.length_b   1.000
_cell.length_c   1.000
_cell.angle_alpha   90.00
_cell.angle_beta   90.00
_cell.angle_gamma   90.00
#
_symmetry.space_group_name_H-M   'P 1'
#
loop_
_entity.id
_entity.type
_entity.pdbx_description
1 polymer ?
#
loop_
_entity_poly.entity_id
_entity_poly.type
_entity_poly.pdbx_seq_one_letter_code
_entity_poly.pdbx_strand_id
1 'polypeptide(L)'
;MSRTLSPTGGEGRLRGQGARVGKSLTRKLIDAHLVSGKPEAGEEIGLAVDQVLLTDTNGAMAFLQFEAMGFPRVQPSRVVTYIDHNVYAVDSRNADDHRYLQTASRRYGAWFSKPGNGICHQVHFESFSVPGQCLLGTDSHTPLCGSTGMLAVGAGGLDVAVAMGGGPYHLPMPRIARVRLTGRLRPWVSAKDVILELLRRHSVRGGSGKVFEYAGPGVDTLSLPERATICNMGAELTLTTSVFPSDEATREYFDRLGRGADWRPLAADPDAEYDEEVELDLSALEPLVALPGSPDRVVPVTEVEGTPIDQVVVGSCTNSSWEDMWAVAHAIRGKRVAPSLSLVVFPGSARILEVMAREGLLADLLAAGANVSEPTCGSCAGIGHVPASGTRSLRAFNRNFPGRSGTRDDAIYLCSPVTAAVSALHGAITDPRKAGAAAGRRDPASLAASLAGLVPPASPDEAWAVDVVRGPNIKEVPRGRPPEETVTAPVLIKLGDKVSTDDISPSGTETLMFRTNVPAIARFCFRNVDPDFVARAQAAGIGVIVGGEHYGQGSSREAAVLSPLHLGVRAVLAKGFARIHRANLINWGIAPLEFDDPADYDRVERDDTLRFEGLRGALAEGRRIVVVDERTGHRFHARCVLTPRQRDMLLAGGLVAQTAAASAR
;
A
#
# COMPACT_ATOMS: atom_id res chain seq x y z
N MET A 1 -69.00 -35.03 46.90
CA MET A 1 -69.28 -33.68 46.38
C MET A 1 -67.92 -33.10 45.82
N SER A 2 -67.87 -33.05 44.51
CA SER A 2 -66.76 -32.68 43.70
C SER A 2 -66.63 -31.16 43.65
N ARG A 3 -65.39 -30.61 43.75
CA ARG A 3 -65.04 -29.29 43.28
C ARG A 3 -63.73 -29.39 42.53
N THR A 4 -63.85 -29.27 41.23
CA THR A 4 -62.79 -29.07 40.26
C THR A 4 -62.18 -27.66 40.36
N LEU A 5 -60.83 -27.53 40.40
CA LEU A 5 -60.09 -26.31 40.22
C LEU A 5 -59.32 -26.39 38.90
N SER A 6 -59.56 -25.43 38.00
CA SER A 6 -58.88 -25.25 36.74
C SER A 6 -57.47 -24.64 36.96
N PRO A 7 -56.47 -25.02 36.21
CA PRO A 7 -55.18 -24.35 36.21
C PRO A 7 -55.18 -23.19 35.20
N THR A 8 -54.92 -21.99 35.66
CA THR A 8 -54.57 -20.84 34.80
C THR A 8 -53.13 -21.02 34.29
N GLY A 9 -53.00 -21.27 32.98
CA GLY A 9 -51.75 -21.30 32.29
C GLY A 9 -51.15 -19.88 32.10
N GLY A 10 -50.01 -19.65 32.67
CA GLY A 10 -49.16 -18.52 32.33
C GLY A 10 -48.24 -18.90 31.16
N GLU A 11 -48.59 -18.49 29.91
CA GLU A 11 -47.69 -18.55 28.76
C GLU A 11 -46.55 -17.56 28.96
N GLY A 12 -45.41 -18.06 29.44
CA GLY A 12 -44.15 -17.39 29.36
C GLY A 12 -43.72 -17.33 27.88
N ARG A 13 -43.95 -16.20 27.22
CA ARG A 13 -43.32 -15.90 25.91
C ARG A 13 -41.80 -16.00 26.07
N LEU A 14 -41.24 -17.10 25.57
CA LEU A 14 -39.82 -17.18 25.22
C LEU A 14 -39.52 -16.04 24.24
N ARG A 15 -38.75 -15.05 24.68
CA ARG A 15 -38.16 -14.04 23.81
C ARG A 15 -37.36 -14.83 22.78
N GLY A 16 -37.76 -14.72 21.52
CA GLY A 16 -37.09 -15.35 20.40
C GLY A 16 -35.61 -14.94 20.43
N GLN A 17 -34.72 -15.92 20.34
CA GLN A 17 -33.35 -15.71 19.95
C GLN A 17 -33.42 -14.99 18.61
N GLY A 18 -32.95 -13.72 18.55
CA GLY A 18 -32.84 -12.99 17.32
C GLY A 18 -32.07 -13.86 16.33
N ALA A 19 -32.62 -14.05 15.13
CA ALA A 19 -31.96 -14.77 14.07
C ALA A 19 -30.53 -14.18 13.93
N ARG A 20 -29.50 -15.01 14.02
CA ARG A 20 -28.14 -14.58 13.78
C ARG A 20 -28.08 -14.14 12.31
N VAL A 21 -27.88 -12.85 12.07
CA VAL A 21 -27.64 -12.30 10.77
C VAL A 21 -26.34 -12.93 10.23
N GLY A 22 -26.36 -13.40 9.00
CA GLY A 22 -25.19 -13.98 8.35
C GLY A 22 -24.07 -12.97 8.15
N LYS A 23 -22.85 -13.44 8.19
CA LYS A 23 -21.65 -12.59 8.07
C LYS A 23 -21.06 -12.65 6.67
N SER A 24 -20.65 -11.50 6.14
CA SER A 24 -19.79 -11.42 4.97
C SER A 24 -18.44 -12.10 5.25
N LEU A 25 -17.72 -12.51 4.21
CA LEU A 25 -16.39 -13.10 4.36
C LEU A 25 -15.41 -12.12 5.02
N THR A 26 -15.42 -10.86 4.59
CA THR A 26 -14.60 -9.79 5.19
C THR A 26 -14.90 -9.64 6.68
N ARG A 27 -16.18 -9.68 7.08
CA ARG A 27 -16.54 -9.62 8.48
C ARG A 27 -16.03 -10.81 9.28
N LYS A 28 -16.05 -12.02 8.71
CA LYS A 28 -15.46 -13.21 9.34
C LYS A 28 -13.95 -13.08 9.53
N LEU A 29 -13.25 -12.55 8.52
CA LEU A 29 -11.81 -12.30 8.57
C LEU A 29 -11.47 -11.27 9.64
N ILE A 30 -12.19 -10.15 9.70
CA ILE A 30 -11.98 -9.12 10.72
C ILE A 30 -12.25 -9.67 12.11
N ASP A 31 -13.38 -10.36 12.33
CA ASP A 31 -13.74 -10.92 13.64
C ASP A 31 -12.70 -11.94 14.14
N ALA A 32 -12.08 -12.71 13.23
CA ALA A 32 -11.04 -13.68 13.58
C ALA A 32 -9.71 -13.04 14.04
N HIS A 33 -9.46 -11.80 13.63
CA HIS A 33 -8.21 -11.08 13.94
C HIS A 33 -8.41 -9.90 14.90
N LEU A 34 -9.65 -9.62 15.33
CA LEU A 34 -9.97 -8.48 16.18
C LEU A 34 -9.40 -8.67 17.59
N VAL A 35 -8.49 -7.77 18.00
CA VAL A 35 -7.87 -7.78 19.34
C VAL A 35 -8.27 -6.57 20.17
N SER A 36 -8.79 -5.51 19.55
CA SER A 36 -9.29 -4.33 20.27
C SER A 36 -10.31 -3.55 19.43
N GLY A 37 -11.12 -2.73 20.08
CA GLY A 37 -12.17 -1.92 19.46
C GLY A 37 -13.46 -2.69 19.21
N LYS A 38 -14.44 -2.00 18.60
CA LYS A 38 -15.70 -2.59 18.17
C LYS A 38 -15.77 -2.58 16.65
N PRO A 39 -16.20 -3.68 16.01
CA PRO A 39 -16.26 -3.75 14.55
C PRO A 39 -17.54 -3.07 14.02
N GLU A 40 -17.66 -1.79 14.31
CA GLU A 40 -18.70 -0.86 13.85
C GLU A 40 -18.08 0.15 12.90
N ALA A 41 -18.70 0.42 11.75
CA ALA A 41 -18.13 1.23 10.69
C ALA A 41 -17.65 2.61 11.20
N GLY A 42 -16.37 2.92 10.96
CA GLY A 42 -15.73 4.17 11.39
C GLY A 42 -15.05 4.13 12.76
N GLU A 43 -15.40 3.17 13.63
CA GLU A 43 -14.72 2.98 14.93
C GLU A 43 -13.30 2.43 14.74
N GLU A 44 -12.37 2.85 15.60
CA GLU A 44 -11.00 2.33 15.56
C GLU A 44 -10.97 0.88 16.05
N ILE A 45 -10.44 -0.02 15.23
CA ILE A 45 -10.21 -1.43 15.56
C ILE A 45 -8.74 -1.77 15.49
N GLY A 46 -8.29 -2.73 16.30
CA GLY A 46 -6.95 -3.34 16.25
C GLY A 46 -7.03 -4.78 15.78
N LEU A 47 -6.21 -5.12 14.79
CA LEU A 47 -6.17 -6.45 14.18
C LEU A 47 -4.83 -7.13 14.46
N ALA A 48 -4.86 -8.40 14.84
CA ALA A 48 -3.68 -9.26 14.85
C ALA A 48 -3.21 -9.51 13.41
N VAL A 49 -1.90 -9.58 13.21
CA VAL A 49 -1.26 -9.76 11.90
C VAL A 49 -0.53 -11.09 11.85
N ASP A 50 -0.90 -11.96 10.90
CA ASP A 50 -0.26 -13.27 10.70
C ASP A 50 0.97 -13.20 9.81
N GLN A 51 0.92 -12.34 8.79
CA GLN A 51 1.98 -12.22 7.79
C GLN A 51 2.35 -10.76 7.54
N VAL A 52 3.62 -10.53 7.24
CA VAL A 52 4.15 -9.21 6.88
C VAL A 52 4.93 -9.28 5.57
N LEU A 53 4.68 -8.31 4.70
CA LEU A 53 5.38 -8.10 3.43
C LEU A 53 6.18 -6.79 3.49
N LEU A 54 7.48 -6.87 3.25
CA LEU A 54 8.39 -5.72 3.22
C LEU A 54 9.00 -5.59 1.81
N THR A 55 8.88 -4.42 1.20
CA THR A 55 9.59 -4.10 -0.05
C THR A 55 10.92 -3.42 0.24
N ASP A 56 11.86 -3.47 -0.69
CA ASP A 56 13.15 -2.81 -0.57
C ASP A 56 13.07 -1.27 -0.47
N THR A 57 11.96 -0.68 -0.92
CA THR A 57 11.75 0.77 -0.82
C THR A 57 11.47 1.26 0.61
N ASN A 58 10.78 0.46 1.42
CA ASN A 58 10.32 0.85 2.76
C ASN A 58 10.81 -0.12 3.85
N GLY A 59 11.22 -1.32 3.49
CA GLY A 59 11.60 -2.38 4.43
C GLY A 59 12.84 -2.04 5.26
N ALA A 60 13.82 -1.35 4.69
CA ALA A 60 15.00 -0.94 5.43
C ALA A 60 14.63 0.04 6.57
N MET A 61 13.76 1.01 6.30
CA MET A 61 13.24 1.90 7.34
C MET A 61 12.41 1.14 8.37
N ALA A 62 11.55 0.21 7.95
CA ALA A 62 10.75 -0.62 8.87
C ALA A 62 11.64 -1.46 9.81
N PHE A 63 12.75 -2.04 9.32
CA PHE A 63 13.70 -2.74 10.18
C PHE A 63 14.43 -1.79 11.13
N LEU A 64 14.83 -0.60 10.70
CA LEU A 64 15.43 0.41 11.58
C LEU A 64 14.46 0.84 12.71
N GLN A 65 13.18 0.97 12.40
CA GLN A 65 12.13 1.25 13.37
C GLN A 65 11.92 0.06 14.33
N PHE A 66 11.88 -1.16 13.80
CA PHE A 66 11.81 -2.40 14.57
C PHE A 66 12.98 -2.52 15.56
N GLU A 67 14.20 -2.26 15.11
CA GLU A 67 15.40 -2.22 15.96
C GLU A 67 15.29 -1.12 17.04
N ALA A 68 14.79 0.07 16.66
CA ALA A 68 14.59 1.17 17.61
C ALA A 68 13.56 0.86 18.71
N MET A 69 12.59 -0.02 18.42
CA MET A 69 11.62 -0.53 19.41
C MET A 69 12.20 -1.62 20.31
N GLY A 70 13.42 -2.13 20.02
CA GLY A 70 14.12 -3.12 20.85
C GLY A 70 13.61 -4.57 20.69
N PHE A 71 12.86 -4.88 19.65
CA PHE A 71 12.39 -6.24 19.44
C PHE A 71 13.53 -7.19 19.05
N PRO A 72 13.65 -8.35 19.72
CA PRO A 72 14.73 -9.31 19.45
C PRO A 72 14.50 -10.13 18.18
N ARG A 73 13.22 -10.37 17.80
CA ARG A 73 12.81 -11.21 16.69
C ARG A 73 11.38 -10.89 16.28
N VAL A 74 11.07 -11.12 15.00
CA VAL A 74 9.71 -10.97 14.47
C VAL A 74 8.76 -12.00 15.08
N GLN A 75 7.49 -11.61 15.29
CA GLN A 75 6.46 -12.42 15.93
C GLN A 75 5.43 -13.04 14.94
N PRO A 76 5.03 -12.37 13.85
CA PRO A 76 4.13 -12.95 12.87
C PRO A 76 4.66 -14.27 12.32
N SER A 77 3.76 -15.19 11.99
CA SER A 77 4.12 -16.53 11.48
C SER A 77 4.95 -16.48 10.19
N ARG A 78 4.82 -15.40 9.43
CA ARG A 78 5.56 -15.16 8.21
C ARG A 78 5.89 -13.68 8.03
N VAL A 79 7.16 -13.35 7.96
CA VAL A 79 7.66 -12.03 7.55
C VAL A 79 8.58 -12.23 6.36
N VAL A 80 8.36 -11.51 5.28
CA VAL A 80 9.14 -11.69 4.05
C VAL A 80 9.59 -10.34 3.52
N THR A 81 10.87 -10.21 3.24
CA THR A 81 11.50 -9.04 2.64
C THR A 81 11.80 -9.31 1.18
N TYR A 82 11.41 -8.39 0.30
CA TYR A 82 11.55 -8.52 -1.15
C TYR A 82 12.45 -7.42 -1.71
N ILE A 83 13.37 -7.81 -2.59
CA ILE A 83 14.11 -6.89 -3.42
C ILE A 83 13.48 -6.93 -4.81
N ASP A 84 12.61 -5.97 -5.10
CA ASP A 84 11.80 -5.98 -6.32
C ASP A 84 11.60 -4.62 -6.97
N HIS A 85 11.75 -3.49 -6.25
CA HIS A 85 11.61 -2.15 -6.79
C HIS A 85 12.95 -1.59 -7.29
N ASN A 86 14.04 -1.77 -6.53
CA ASN A 86 15.37 -1.26 -6.84
C ASN A 86 16.33 -2.39 -7.30
N VAL A 87 15.81 -3.37 -8.04
CA VAL A 87 16.64 -4.45 -8.62
C VAL A 87 17.74 -3.83 -9.48
N TYR A 88 17.39 -2.83 -10.29
CA TYR A 88 18.35 -1.99 -11.00
C TYR A 88 18.91 -0.92 -10.04
N ALA A 89 19.98 -1.28 -9.32
CA ALA A 89 20.62 -0.35 -8.41
C ALA A 89 21.23 0.85 -9.17
N VAL A 90 20.82 2.05 -8.79
CA VAL A 90 21.34 3.30 -9.40
C VAL A 90 22.77 3.59 -8.93
N ASP A 91 23.05 3.24 -7.65
CA ASP A 91 24.38 3.37 -7.06
C ASP A 91 24.60 2.38 -5.90
N SER A 92 25.78 2.44 -5.25
CA SER A 92 26.17 1.56 -4.16
C SER A 92 25.23 1.62 -2.94
N ARG A 93 24.50 2.74 -2.73
CA ARG A 93 23.59 2.89 -1.59
C ARG A 93 22.39 1.95 -1.69
N ASN A 94 21.88 1.72 -2.90
CA ASN A 94 20.84 0.70 -3.11
C ASN A 94 21.36 -0.71 -2.79
N ALA A 95 22.58 -1.02 -3.21
CA ALA A 95 23.20 -2.31 -2.90
C ALA A 95 23.49 -2.48 -1.41
N ASP A 96 23.84 -1.40 -0.71
CA ASP A 96 23.98 -1.39 0.76
C ASP A 96 22.64 -1.65 1.47
N ASP A 97 21.54 -1.04 0.98
CA ASP A 97 20.18 -1.32 1.50
C ASP A 97 19.82 -2.81 1.30
N HIS A 98 20.12 -3.40 0.13
CA HIS A 98 19.89 -4.83 -0.13
C HIS A 98 20.68 -5.71 0.85
N ARG A 99 21.95 -5.39 1.10
CA ARG A 99 22.79 -6.13 2.04
C ARG A 99 22.30 -6.01 3.49
N TYR A 100 21.88 -4.81 3.88
CA TYR A 100 21.26 -4.60 5.19
C TYR A 100 19.99 -5.44 5.32
N LEU A 101 19.06 -5.35 4.36
CA LEU A 101 17.82 -6.12 4.37
C LEU A 101 18.05 -7.62 4.43
N GLN A 102 19.04 -8.14 3.68
CA GLN A 102 19.39 -9.56 3.71
C GLN A 102 19.88 -10.00 5.10
N THR A 103 20.79 -9.23 5.69
CA THR A 103 21.37 -9.60 7.00
C THR A 103 20.38 -9.36 8.14
N ALA A 104 19.59 -8.29 8.10
CA ALA A 104 18.54 -8.03 9.08
C ALA A 104 17.43 -9.10 9.01
N SER A 105 16.98 -9.48 7.81
CA SER A 105 15.99 -10.56 7.65
C SER A 105 16.46 -11.85 8.28
N ARG A 106 17.69 -12.27 8.00
CA ARG A 106 18.26 -13.48 8.62
C ARG A 106 18.35 -13.36 10.14
N ARG A 107 18.84 -12.22 10.66
CA ARG A 107 19.02 -11.95 12.09
C ARG A 107 17.70 -11.99 12.82
N TYR A 108 16.69 -11.30 12.32
CA TYR A 108 15.43 -11.06 13.03
C TYR A 108 14.34 -12.09 12.72
N GLY A 109 14.59 -13.07 11.85
CA GLY A 109 13.66 -14.19 11.62
C GLY A 109 12.71 -13.98 10.45
N ALA A 110 13.04 -13.10 9.50
CA ALA A 110 12.30 -12.90 8.27
C ALA A 110 12.89 -13.72 7.10
N TRP A 111 12.06 -14.09 6.16
CA TRP A 111 12.48 -14.60 4.85
C TRP A 111 13.03 -13.45 4.01
N PHE A 112 13.93 -13.77 3.09
CA PHE A 112 14.49 -12.80 2.15
C PHE A 112 14.35 -13.30 0.71
N SER A 113 13.67 -12.52 -0.12
CA SER A 113 13.55 -12.75 -1.56
C SER A 113 14.63 -11.94 -2.28
N LYS A 114 15.53 -12.64 -2.95
CA LYS A 114 16.67 -12.06 -3.66
C LYS A 114 16.25 -11.19 -4.83
N PRO A 115 17.10 -10.21 -5.28
CA PRO A 115 16.92 -9.54 -6.56
C PRO A 115 16.70 -10.54 -7.70
N GLY A 116 15.76 -10.26 -8.60
CA GLY A 116 15.42 -11.12 -9.72
C GLY A 116 14.52 -12.32 -9.38
N ASN A 117 14.21 -12.57 -8.10
CA ASN A 117 13.26 -13.63 -7.73
C ASN A 117 11.82 -13.28 -8.11
N GLY A 118 11.47 -12.01 -8.13
CA GLY A 118 10.16 -11.56 -8.59
C GLY A 118 9.58 -10.39 -7.82
N ILE A 119 8.47 -9.91 -8.34
CA ILE A 119 7.67 -8.83 -7.76
C ILE A 119 7.07 -9.33 -6.43
N CYS A 120 7.21 -8.56 -5.37
CA CYS A 120 6.81 -8.94 -4.00
C CYS A 120 5.41 -9.55 -3.93
N HIS A 121 4.42 -8.90 -4.56
CA HIS A 121 3.04 -9.35 -4.53
C HIS A 121 2.84 -10.68 -5.25
N GLN A 122 3.48 -10.87 -6.39
CA GLN A 122 3.39 -12.11 -7.16
C GLN A 122 4.08 -13.27 -6.42
N VAL A 123 5.31 -13.04 -5.93
CA VAL A 123 6.04 -14.06 -5.16
C VAL A 123 5.30 -14.41 -3.85
N HIS A 124 4.72 -13.41 -3.16
CA HIS A 124 3.96 -13.65 -1.94
C HIS A 124 2.69 -14.46 -2.21
N PHE A 125 1.95 -14.09 -3.24
CA PHE A 125 0.77 -14.78 -3.72
C PHE A 125 1.06 -16.25 -4.06
N GLU A 126 2.14 -16.52 -4.80
CA GLU A 126 2.54 -17.85 -5.21
C GLU A 126 3.10 -18.71 -4.06
N SER A 127 3.81 -18.10 -3.09
CA SER A 127 4.66 -18.85 -2.14
C SER A 127 4.16 -18.82 -0.70
N PHE A 128 3.39 -17.80 -0.28
CA PHE A 128 3.09 -17.56 1.12
C PHE A 128 1.62 -17.25 1.43
N SER A 129 0.80 -16.89 0.44
CA SER A 129 -0.61 -16.61 0.71
C SER A 129 -1.33 -17.82 1.31
N VAL A 130 -2.15 -17.59 2.35
CA VAL A 130 -2.94 -18.64 3.02
C VAL A 130 -4.34 -18.08 3.30
N PRO A 131 -5.39 -18.72 2.77
CA PRO A 131 -6.76 -18.28 3.00
C PRO A 131 -7.07 -18.13 4.49
N GLY A 132 -7.74 -17.04 4.87
CA GLY A 132 -8.15 -16.77 6.24
C GLY A 132 -7.12 -16.01 7.08
N GLN A 133 -5.90 -15.80 6.61
CA GLN A 133 -4.88 -15.04 7.32
C GLN A 133 -4.93 -13.54 7.04
N CYS A 134 -4.39 -12.75 7.99
CA CYS A 134 -4.20 -11.30 7.86
C CYS A 134 -2.78 -11.00 7.40
N LEU A 135 -2.65 -10.28 6.28
CA LEU A 135 -1.37 -9.83 5.70
C LEU A 135 -1.28 -8.30 5.77
N LEU A 136 -0.19 -7.79 6.34
CA LEU A 136 0.12 -6.36 6.33
C LEU A 136 1.37 -6.11 5.50
N GLY A 137 1.32 -5.17 4.55
CA GLY A 137 2.44 -4.91 3.66
C GLY A 137 2.85 -3.44 3.58
N THR A 138 4.14 -3.18 3.37
CA THR A 138 4.66 -1.82 3.15
C THR A 138 4.38 -1.28 1.75
N ASP A 139 3.65 -2.00 0.93
CA ASP A 139 3.24 -1.59 -0.41
C ASP A 139 1.72 -1.52 -0.56
N SER A 140 1.25 -0.53 -1.33
CA SER A 140 -0.18 -0.25 -1.54
C SER A 140 -0.93 -1.35 -2.28
N HIS A 141 -0.24 -2.25 -3.02
CA HIS A 141 -0.85 -3.36 -3.76
C HIS A 141 -0.86 -4.69 -3.00
N THR A 142 -0.54 -4.67 -1.71
CA THR A 142 -0.72 -5.82 -0.79
C THR A 142 -2.12 -6.47 -0.90
N PRO A 143 -3.22 -5.70 -1.16
CA PRO A 143 -4.56 -6.26 -1.40
C PRO A 143 -4.66 -7.33 -2.50
N LEU A 144 -3.67 -7.49 -3.37
CA LEU A 144 -3.60 -8.58 -4.36
C LEU A 144 -3.87 -9.94 -3.71
N CYS A 145 -3.32 -10.21 -2.52
CA CYS A 145 -3.50 -11.47 -1.81
C CYS A 145 -4.93 -11.69 -1.26
N GLY A 146 -5.78 -10.65 -1.27
CA GLY A 146 -7.20 -10.81 -0.98
C GLY A 146 -7.95 -11.69 -1.98
N SER A 147 -7.36 -11.91 -3.17
CA SER A 147 -7.85 -12.86 -4.18
C SER A 147 -7.87 -14.31 -3.68
N THR A 148 -7.05 -14.66 -2.70
CA THR A 148 -6.98 -15.99 -2.09
C THR A 148 -7.86 -16.13 -0.83
N GLY A 149 -8.64 -15.10 -0.48
CA GLY A 149 -9.41 -15.09 0.77
C GLY A 149 -8.60 -14.65 2.00
N MET A 150 -7.55 -13.84 1.82
CA MET A 150 -6.82 -13.18 2.91
C MET A 150 -7.41 -11.81 3.22
N LEU A 151 -7.22 -11.35 4.45
CA LEU A 151 -7.38 -9.94 4.81
C LEU A 151 -6.03 -9.23 4.57
N ALA A 152 -5.80 -8.77 3.35
CA ALA A 152 -4.50 -8.23 2.94
C ALA A 152 -4.56 -6.70 2.79
N VAL A 153 -3.77 -5.95 3.56
CA VAL A 153 -3.83 -4.49 3.65
C VAL A 153 -2.45 -3.86 3.46
N GLY A 154 -2.39 -2.79 2.67
CA GLY A 154 -1.20 -1.94 2.58
C GLY A 154 -1.17 -0.91 3.70
N ALA A 155 -0.02 -0.75 4.38
CA ALA A 155 0.13 0.13 5.53
C ALA A 155 1.45 0.92 5.51
N GLY A 156 1.56 1.92 6.38
CA GLY A 156 2.79 2.66 6.59
C GLY A 156 3.91 1.83 7.22
N GLY A 157 5.16 2.18 6.92
CA GLY A 157 6.33 1.42 7.40
C GLY A 157 6.36 1.25 8.92
N LEU A 158 5.96 2.27 9.67
CA LEU A 158 5.93 2.22 11.13
C LEU A 158 4.88 1.26 11.69
N ASP A 159 3.66 1.24 11.11
CA ASP A 159 2.62 0.28 11.51
C ASP A 159 3.07 -1.16 11.22
N VAL A 160 3.73 -1.35 10.06
CA VAL A 160 4.32 -2.64 9.70
C VAL A 160 5.44 -3.04 10.67
N ALA A 161 6.30 -2.11 11.09
CA ALA A 161 7.36 -2.39 12.07
C ALA A 161 6.79 -2.80 13.44
N VAL A 162 5.70 -2.16 13.88
CA VAL A 162 4.96 -2.57 15.10
C VAL A 162 4.38 -3.99 14.93
N ALA A 163 3.76 -4.27 13.79
CA ALA A 163 3.23 -5.60 13.49
C ALA A 163 4.31 -6.67 13.43
N MET A 164 5.50 -6.37 12.91
CA MET A 164 6.66 -7.28 12.97
C MET A 164 7.01 -7.68 14.42
N GLY A 165 6.83 -6.77 15.37
CA GLY A 165 7.02 -7.03 16.80
C GLY A 165 5.83 -7.71 17.50
N GLY A 166 4.76 -8.04 16.76
CA GLY A 166 3.54 -8.67 17.30
C GLY A 166 2.49 -7.68 17.80
N GLY A 167 2.69 -6.37 17.61
CA GLY A 167 1.68 -5.37 17.92
C GLY A 167 0.55 -5.37 16.91
N PRO A 168 -0.67 -4.97 17.31
CA PRO A 168 -1.83 -4.93 16.42
C PRO A 168 -1.73 -3.81 15.39
N TYR A 169 -2.31 -4.05 14.22
CA TYR A 169 -2.55 -3.01 13.23
C TYR A 169 -3.87 -2.28 13.53
N HIS A 170 -3.82 -0.97 13.67
CA HIS A 170 -4.98 -0.14 13.97
C HIS A 170 -5.49 0.60 12.73
N LEU A 171 -6.79 0.49 12.49
CA LEU A 171 -7.48 1.20 11.40
C LEU A 171 -8.94 1.51 11.78
N PRO A 172 -9.57 2.51 11.14
CA PRO A 172 -11.03 2.64 11.23
C PRO A 172 -11.71 1.43 10.59
N MET A 173 -12.71 0.83 11.26
CA MET A 173 -13.50 -0.26 10.69
C MET A 173 -14.10 0.18 9.36
N PRO A 174 -13.73 -0.47 8.23
CA PRO A 174 -14.25 -0.10 6.92
C PRO A 174 -15.69 -0.57 6.75
N ARG A 175 -16.45 0.11 5.88
CA ARG A 175 -17.71 -0.40 5.35
C ARG A 175 -17.42 -1.52 4.36
N ILE A 176 -18.32 -2.50 4.28
CA ILE A 176 -18.19 -3.66 3.40
C ILE A 176 -19.20 -3.54 2.27
N ALA A 177 -18.72 -3.35 1.05
CA ALA A 177 -19.54 -3.30 -0.15
C ALA A 177 -19.45 -4.63 -0.92
N ARG A 178 -20.59 -5.24 -1.21
CA ARG A 178 -20.67 -6.42 -2.07
C ARG A 178 -20.57 -6.01 -3.53
N VAL A 179 -19.59 -6.55 -4.26
CA VAL A 179 -19.51 -6.45 -5.73
C VAL A 179 -20.04 -7.76 -6.31
N ARG A 180 -21.29 -7.75 -6.78
CA ARG A 180 -21.96 -8.90 -7.35
C ARG A 180 -21.63 -9.03 -8.84
N LEU A 181 -20.81 -10.01 -9.18
CA LEU A 181 -20.43 -10.34 -10.54
C LEU A 181 -21.41 -11.34 -11.14
N THR A 182 -21.85 -11.06 -12.37
CA THR A 182 -22.72 -11.97 -13.16
C THR A 182 -22.13 -12.21 -14.54
N GLY A 183 -22.62 -13.20 -15.26
CA GLY A 183 -22.14 -13.53 -16.60
C GLY A 183 -20.71 -14.05 -16.61
N ARG A 184 -20.02 -13.89 -17.75
CA ARG A 184 -18.63 -14.27 -17.97
C ARG A 184 -17.95 -13.32 -18.94
N LEU A 185 -16.62 -13.18 -18.83
CA LEU A 185 -15.84 -12.38 -19.77
C LEU A 185 -15.95 -12.93 -21.20
N ARG A 186 -16.11 -12.01 -22.15
CA ARG A 186 -16.09 -12.33 -23.59
C ARG A 186 -14.66 -12.53 -24.08
N PRO A 187 -14.46 -13.19 -25.23
CA PRO A 187 -13.14 -13.22 -25.87
C PRO A 187 -12.55 -11.80 -26.01
N TRP A 188 -11.24 -11.66 -25.73
CA TRP A 188 -10.49 -10.40 -25.74
C TRP A 188 -10.81 -9.41 -24.61
N VAL A 189 -11.74 -9.72 -23.71
CA VAL A 189 -11.97 -8.98 -22.47
C VAL A 189 -11.29 -9.70 -21.32
N SER A 190 -10.65 -8.97 -20.42
CA SER A 190 -9.86 -9.53 -19.33
C SER A 190 -10.28 -8.96 -17.96
N ALA A 191 -9.76 -9.53 -16.90
CA ALA A 191 -9.95 -9.01 -15.53
C ALA A 191 -9.48 -7.56 -15.37
N LYS A 192 -8.54 -7.09 -16.20
CA LYS A 192 -8.14 -5.68 -16.25
C LYS A 192 -9.31 -4.78 -16.62
N ASP A 193 -10.14 -5.20 -17.58
CA ASP A 193 -11.29 -4.42 -18.02
C ASP A 193 -12.37 -4.37 -16.93
N VAL A 194 -12.48 -5.40 -16.08
CA VAL A 194 -13.37 -5.42 -14.90
C VAL A 194 -13.00 -4.29 -13.94
N ILE A 195 -11.75 -4.21 -13.54
CA ILE A 195 -11.34 -3.20 -12.58
C ILE A 195 -11.26 -1.79 -13.18
N LEU A 196 -10.97 -1.66 -14.47
CA LEU A 196 -11.07 -0.38 -15.19
C LEU A 196 -12.52 0.13 -15.22
N GLU A 197 -13.51 -0.76 -15.43
CA GLU A 197 -14.92 -0.38 -15.34
C GLU A 197 -15.33 0.05 -13.94
N LEU A 198 -14.86 -0.62 -12.89
CA LEU A 198 -15.10 -0.18 -11.52
C LEU A 198 -14.46 1.19 -11.24
N LEU A 199 -13.25 1.46 -11.74
CA LEU A 199 -12.61 2.77 -11.66
C LEU A 199 -13.41 3.84 -12.39
N ARG A 200 -13.92 3.53 -13.58
CA ARG A 200 -14.78 4.43 -14.36
C ARG A 200 -16.04 4.83 -13.59
N ARG A 201 -16.67 3.87 -12.88
CA ARG A 201 -17.93 4.09 -12.13
C ARG A 201 -17.71 4.83 -10.82
N HIS A 202 -16.64 4.49 -10.08
CA HIS A 202 -16.45 4.96 -8.71
C HIS A 202 -15.36 6.02 -8.53
N SER A 203 -14.54 6.27 -9.57
CA SER A 203 -13.34 7.10 -9.53
C SER A 203 -12.26 6.61 -8.54
N VAL A 204 -11.10 7.25 -8.55
CA VAL A 204 -9.98 6.95 -7.63
C VAL A 204 -10.29 7.23 -6.15
N ARG A 205 -11.42 7.86 -5.82
CA ARG A 205 -11.81 8.21 -4.44
C ARG A 205 -12.99 7.40 -3.90
N GLY A 206 -13.69 6.65 -4.75
CA GLY A 206 -14.96 6.01 -4.41
C GLY A 206 -14.87 4.87 -3.40
N GLY A 207 -13.68 4.31 -3.19
CA GLY A 207 -13.44 3.21 -2.25
C GLY A 207 -12.91 3.61 -0.88
N SER A 208 -12.75 4.92 -0.61
CA SER A 208 -12.18 5.36 0.67
C SER A 208 -12.99 4.87 1.87
N GLY A 209 -12.33 4.19 2.81
CA GLY A 209 -12.96 3.60 4.00
C GLY A 209 -13.87 2.41 3.71
N LYS A 210 -13.67 1.74 2.56
CA LYS A 210 -14.45 0.57 2.15
C LYS A 210 -13.56 -0.65 1.87
N VAL A 211 -14.17 -1.82 1.96
CA VAL A 211 -13.69 -3.08 1.41
C VAL A 211 -14.66 -3.51 0.31
N PHE A 212 -14.13 -3.91 -0.85
CA PHE A 212 -14.94 -4.60 -1.86
C PHE A 212 -14.83 -6.11 -1.66
N GLU A 213 -15.96 -6.75 -1.35
CA GLU A 213 -16.09 -8.20 -1.30
C GLU A 213 -16.81 -8.69 -2.56
N TYR A 214 -16.11 -9.50 -3.33
CA TYR A 214 -16.62 -10.01 -4.60
C TYR A 214 -17.42 -11.27 -4.42
N ALA A 215 -18.62 -11.31 -5.00
CA ALA A 215 -19.57 -12.42 -4.88
C ALA A 215 -20.35 -12.60 -6.19
N GLY A 216 -21.21 -13.61 -6.22
CA GLY A 216 -22.09 -13.90 -7.34
C GLY A 216 -21.51 -14.90 -8.33
N PRO A 217 -22.35 -15.39 -9.29
CA PRO A 217 -21.97 -16.49 -10.18
C PRO A 217 -20.86 -16.15 -11.18
N GLY A 218 -20.59 -14.86 -11.43
CA GLY A 218 -19.46 -14.43 -12.25
C GLY A 218 -18.11 -14.73 -11.62
N VAL A 219 -18.01 -14.83 -10.29
CA VAL A 219 -16.77 -15.19 -9.58
C VAL A 219 -16.26 -16.56 -10.00
N ASP A 220 -17.16 -17.54 -10.16
CA ASP A 220 -16.82 -18.92 -10.54
C ASP A 220 -16.22 -19.01 -11.95
N THR A 221 -16.38 -17.97 -12.76
CA THR A 221 -15.84 -17.91 -14.14
C THR A 221 -14.45 -17.31 -14.22
N LEU A 222 -13.96 -16.69 -13.12
CA LEU A 222 -12.67 -16.05 -13.04
C LEU A 222 -11.61 -16.97 -12.43
N SER A 223 -10.43 -17.03 -13.06
CA SER A 223 -9.27 -17.69 -12.48
C SER A 223 -8.73 -16.96 -11.26
N LEU A 224 -7.89 -17.61 -10.47
CA LEU A 224 -7.28 -16.94 -9.32
C LEU A 224 -6.35 -15.78 -9.72
N PRO A 225 -5.50 -15.85 -10.76
CA PRO A 225 -4.76 -14.70 -11.30
C PRO A 225 -5.64 -13.56 -11.79
N GLU A 226 -6.80 -13.83 -12.40
CA GLU A 226 -7.76 -12.80 -12.79
C GLU A 226 -8.33 -12.06 -11.57
N ARG A 227 -8.67 -12.80 -10.51
CA ARG A 227 -9.10 -12.20 -9.22
C ARG A 227 -7.96 -11.37 -8.60
N ALA A 228 -6.71 -11.82 -8.72
CA ALA A 228 -5.54 -11.10 -8.24
C ALA A 228 -5.36 -9.75 -8.95
N THR A 229 -5.56 -9.69 -10.26
CA THR A 229 -5.59 -8.44 -11.04
C THR A 229 -6.63 -7.46 -10.51
N ILE A 230 -7.86 -7.93 -10.24
CA ILE A 230 -8.95 -7.11 -9.72
C ILE A 230 -8.60 -6.58 -8.32
N CYS A 231 -8.16 -7.45 -7.40
CA CYS A 231 -7.75 -7.05 -6.04
C CYS A 231 -6.58 -6.07 -6.04
N ASN A 232 -5.58 -6.29 -6.91
CA ASN A 232 -4.42 -5.43 -7.05
C ASN A 232 -4.83 -3.97 -7.33
N MET A 233 -5.63 -3.77 -8.38
CA MET A 233 -6.07 -2.42 -8.76
C MET A 233 -7.22 -1.86 -7.92
N GLY A 234 -7.78 -2.62 -6.99
CA GLY A 234 -8.65 -2.09 -5.94
C GLY A 234 -7.97 -0.99 -5.11
N ALA A 235 -6.64 -1.04 -5.00
CA ALA A 235 -5.84 0.03 -4.37
C ALA A 235 -5.99 1.38 -5.09
N GLU A 236 -6.21 1.40 -6.39
CA GLU A 236 -6.40 2.62 -7.18
C GLU A 236 -7.78 3.26 -6.97
N LEU A 237 -8.76 2.52 -6.45
CA LEU A 237 -10.03 3.03 -5.94
C LEU A 237 -9.90 3.63 -4.53
N THR A 238 -8.72 3.56 -3.91
CA THR A 238 -8.48 3.92 -2.49
C THR A 238 -9.24 2.99 -1.52
N LEU A 239 -9.50 1.74 -1.89
CA LEU A 239 -10.05 0.73 -1.00
C LEU A 239 -9.08 0.39 0.15
N THR A 240 -9.63 0.04 1.30
CA THR A 240 -8.85 -0.55 2.40
C THR A 240 -8.25 -1.89 1.94
N THR A 241 -9.09 -2.72 1.31
CA THR A 241 -8.70 -3.97 0.65
C THR A 241 -9.81 -4.45 -0.28
N SER A 242 -9.51 -5.54 -1.01
CA SER A 242 -10.45 -6.31 -1.84
C SER A 242 -10.38 -7.77 -1.41
N VAL A 243 -11.52 -8.48 -1.39
CA VAL A 243 -11.57 -9.88 -0.93
C VAL A 243 -12.42 -10.71 -1.88
N PHE A 244 -11.90 -11.87 -2.28
CA PHE A 244 -12.63 -12.93 -2.97
C PHE A 244 -12.79 -14.16 -2.06
N PRO A 245 -13.78 -15.00 -2.30
CA PRO A 245 -13.89 -16.28 -1.62
C PRO A 245 -12.71 -17.19 -1.97
N SER A 246 -12.34 -18.08 -1.05
CA SER A 246 -11.42 -19.19 -1.30
C SER A 246 -12.25 -20.42 -1.66
N ASP A 247 -12.32 -20.70 -2.94
CA ASP A 247 -13.16 -21.74 -3.55
C ASP A 247 -12.29 -22.76 -4.34
N GLU A 248 -12.96 -23.50 -5.24
CA GLU A 248 -12.33 -24.51 -6.07
C GLU A 248 -11.22 -23.91 -6.99
N ALA A 249 -11.43 -22.73 -7.56
CA ALA A 249 -10.41 -22.07 -8.39
C ALA A 249 -9.13 -21.76 -7.58
N THR A 250 -9.31 -21.40 -6.29
CA THR A 250 -8.19 -21.22 -5.36
C THR A 250 -7.49 -22.53 -5.07
N ARG A 251 -8.25 -23.62 -4.85
CA ARG A 251 -7.69 -24.97 -4.62
C ARG A 251 -6.85 -25.45 -5.80
N GLU A 252 -7.42 -25.38 -7.00
CA GLU A 252 -6.72 -25.82 -8.23
C GLU A 252 -5.42 -25.05 -8.47
N TYR A 253 -5.41 -23.74 -8.21
CA TYR A 253 -4.21 -22.94 -8.35
C TYR A 253 -3.14 -23.33 -7.34
N PHE A 254 -3.52 -23.55 -6.07
CA PHE A 254 -2.60 -24.02 -5.02
C PHE A 254 -2.06 -25.41 -5.30
N ASP A 255 -2.87 -26.32 -5.86
CA ASP A 255 -2.43 -27.65 -6.28
C ASP A 255 -1.36 -27.54 -7.38
N ARG A 256 -1.55 -26.65 -8.37
CA ARG A 256 -0.53 -26.38 -9.41
C ARG A 256 0.77 -25.79 -8.87
N LEU A 257 0.72 -25.05 -7.77
CA LEU A 257 1.90 -24.55 -7.04
C LEU A 257 2.57 -25.63 -6.17
N GLY A 258 1.95 -26.80 -5.98
CA GLY A 258 2.38 -27.80 -5.00
C GLY A 258 2.04 -27.43 -3.55
N ARG A 259 1.05 -26.54 -3.36
CA ARG A 259 0.64 -25.96 -2.07
C ARG A 259 -0.80 -26.29 -1.68
N GLY A 260 -1.38 -27.35 -2.21
CA GLY A 260 -2.77 -27.74 -1.92
C GLY A 260 -3.09 -27.90 -0.43
N ALA A 261 -2.09 -28.25 0.40
CA ALA A 261 -2.24 -28.36 1.85
C ALA A 261 -2.52 -27.01 2.56
N ASP A 262 -2.19 -25.88 1.94
CA ASP A 262 -2.45 -24.53 2.49
C ASP A 262 -3.87 -24.05 2.20
N TRP A 263 -4.59 -24.71 1.26
CA TRP A 263 -5.94 -24.30 0.89
C TRP A 263 -6.96 -24.57 1.98
N ARG A 264 -7.90 -23.66 2.13
CA ARG A 264 -9.10 -23.77 3.00
C ARG A 264 -10.28 -23.09 2.33
N PRO A 265 -11.49 -23.71 2.35
CA PRO A 265 -12.68 -23.08 1.81
C PRO A 265 -13.14 -21.94 2.70
N LEU A 266 -13.40 -20.77 2.11
CA LEU A 266 -13.89 -19.58 2.81
C LEU A 266 -14.89 -18.86 1.92
N ALA A 267 -16.07 -18.55 2.48
CA ALA A 267 -17.13 -17.80 1.81
C ALA A 267 -17.94 -16.99 2.82
N ALA A 268 -18.71 -16.03 2.33
CA ALA A 268 -19.75 -15.37 3.09
C ALA A 268 -20.87 -16.37 3.47
N ASP A 269 -21.65 -16.05 4.50
CA ASP A 269 -22.89 -16.77 4.78
C ASP A 269 -23.93 -16.47 3.69
N PRO A 270 -24.85 -17.39 3.38
CA PRO A 270 -25.85 -17.18 2.33
C PRO A 270 -26.75 -15.95 2.54
N ASP A 271 -26.99 -15.60 3.79
CA ASP A 271 -27.80 -14.49 4.27
C ASP A 271 -26.94 -13.30 4.79
N ALA A 272 -25.68 -13.19 4.32
CA ALA A 272 -24.76 -12.12 4.72
C ALA A 272 -25.31 -10.74 4.35
N GLU A 273 -25.21 -9.80 5.29
CA GLU A 273 -25.54 -8.39 5.07
C GLU A 273 -24.31 -7.57 4.69
N TYR A 274 -24.53 -6.52 3.88
CA TYR A 274 -23.51 -5.62 3.39
C TYR A 274 -23.97 -4.16 3.51
N ASP A 275 -23.02 -3.25 3.68
CA ASP A 275 -23.32 -1.81 3.77
C ASP A 275 -23.72 -1.21 2.41
N GLU A 276 -23.22 -1.77 1.31
CA GLU A 276 -23.46 -1.32 -0.06
C GLU A 276 -23.46 -2.51 -1.03
N GLU A 277 -24.14 -2.35 -2.18
CA GLU A 277 -24.11 -3.31 -3.29
C GLU A 277 -23.72 -2.62 -4.61
N VAL A 278 -22.87 -3.30 -5.37
CA VAL A 278 -22.46 -2.94 -6.71
C VAL A 278 -22.69 -4.13 -7.62
N GLU A 279 -23.45 -3.97 -8.69
CA GLU A 279 -23.66 -5.02 -9.70
C GLU A 279 -22.81 -4.80 -10.94
N LEU A 280 -22.21 -5.86 -11.46
CA LEU A 280 -21.43 -5.83 -12.70
C LEU A 280 -21.64 -7.11 -13.50
N ASP A 281 -22.19 -6.95 -14.72
CA ASP A 281 -22.30 -8.04 -15.68
C ASP A 281 -21.01 -8.11 -16.51
N LEU A 282 -20.23 -9.17 -16.29
CA LEU A 282 -18.99 -9.44 -17.04
C LEU A 282 -19.23 -9.58 -18.54
N SER A 283 -20.43 -10.04 -18.94
CA SER A 283 -20.79 -10.23 -20.36
C SER A 283 -21.07 -8.91 -21.09
N ALA A 284 -21.30 -7.83 -20.37
CA ALA A 284 -21.52 -6.51 -20.93
C ALA A 284 -20.21 -5.74 -21.19
N LEU A 285 -19.09 -6.20 -20.63
CA LEU A 285 -17.81 -5.52 -20.74
C LEU A 285 -17.21 -5.64 -22.15
N GLU A 286 -16.44 -4.64 -22.51
CA GLU A 286 -15.60 -4.60 -23.72
C GLU A 286 -14.17 -4.17 -23.36
N PRO A 287 -13.18 -4.30 -24.27
CA PRO A 287 -11.83 -3.83 -24.02
C PRO A 287 -11.79 -2.33 -23.70
N LEU A 288 -11.17 -1.98 -22.58
CA LEU A 288 -11.13 -0.62 -22.04
C LEU A 288 -9.70 -0.07 -22.01
N VAL A 289 -9.58 1.24 -22.06
CA VAL A 289 -8.31 1.97 -21.94
C VAL A 289 -8.47 3.13 -20.98
N ALA A 290 -7.59 3.23 -19.99
CA ALA A 290 -7.48 4.43 -19.16
C ALA A 290 -6.60 5.47 -19.87
N LEU A 291 -7.12 6.67 -20.03
CA LEU A 291 -6.43 7.82 -20.63
C LEU A 291 -5.33 8.36 -19.69
N PRO A 292 -4.32 9.05 -20.24
CA PRO A 292 -3.26 9.66 -19.43
C PRO A 292 -3.78 10.57 -18.34
N GLY A 293 -3.11 10.56 -17.19
CA GLY A 293 -3.34 11.46 -16.07
C GLY A 293 -4.02 10.83 -14.85
N SER A 294 -4.91 9.84 -15.04
CA SER A 294 -5.55 9.11 -13.94
C SER A 294 -6.11 7.76 -14.39
N PRO A 295 -6.03 6.70 -13.59
CA PRO A 295 -6.51 5.37 -13.96
C PRO A 295 -8.04 5.25 -14.05
N ASP A 296 -8.80 6.23 -13.57
CA ASP A 296 -10.27 6.30 -13.65
C ASP A 296 -10.80 7.04 -14.90
N ARG A 297 -9.91 7.62 -15.70
CA ARG A 297 -10.29 8.23 -16.99
C ARG A 297 -10.43 7.18 -18.09
N VAL A 298 -11.38 6.28 -17.93
CA VAL A 298 -11.54 5.07 -18.76
C VAL A 298 -12.54 5.28 -19.87
N VAL A 299 -12.16 4.83 -21.07
CA VAL A 299 -12.99 4.82 -22.28
C VAL A 299 -12.92 3.45 -22.96
N PRO A 300 -13.89 3.09 -23.80
CA PRO A 300 -13.78 1.96 -24.74
C PRO A 300 -12.55 2.10 -25.64
N VAL A 301 -11.88 0.99 -25.95
CA VAL A 301 -10.68 0.99 -26.81
C VAL A 301 -10.96 1.62 -28.18
N THR A 302 -12.18 1.50 -28.67
CA THR A 302 -12.62 2.06 -29.94
C THR A 302 -12.56 3.58 -30.03
N GLU A 303 -12.66 4.28 -28.90
CA GLU A 303 -12.57 5.75 -28.85
C GLU A 303 -11.13 6.27 -29.03
N VAL A 304 -10.13 5.44 -28.76
CA VAL A 304 -8.70 5.79 -28.86
C VAL A 304 -7.96 4.97 -29.90
N GLU A 305 -8.67 4.14 -30.65
CA GLU A 305 -8.09 3.30 -31.70
C GLU A 305 -7.36 4.15 -32.76
N GLY A 306 -6.20 3.67 -33.20
CA GLY A 306 -5.34 4.38 -34.16
C GLY A 306 -4.44 5.43 -33.53
N THR A 307 -4.52 5.69 -32.20
CA THR A 307 -3.57 6.57 -31.51
C THR A 307 -2.16 5.99 -31.59
N PRO A 308 -1.18 6.69 -32.21
CA PRO A 308 0.20 6.20 -32.31
C PRO A 308 0.82 6.04 -30.91
N ILE A 309 1.62 5.01 -30.73
CA ILE A 309 2.33 4.71 -29.48
C ILE A 309 3.80 4.39 -29.78
N ASP A 310 4.69 4.79 -28.87
CA ASP A 310 6.13 4.66 -29.03
C ASP A 310 6.68 3.51 -28.18
N GLN A 311 5.97 3.16 -27.09
CA GLN A 311 6.37 2.11 -26.16
C GLN A 311 5.14 1.29 -25.72
N VAL A 312 5.32 -0.02 -25.60
CA VAL A 312 4.39 -0.91 -24.91
C VAL A 312 5.10 -1.62 -23.78
N VAL A 313 4.48 -1.65 -22.60
CA VAL A 313 5.04 -2.34 -21.44
C VAL A 313 3.99 -3.25 -20.81
N VAL A 314 4.30 -4.54 -20.71
CA VAL A 314 3.42 -5.56 -20.11
C VAL A 314 4.08 -6.11 -18.85
N GLY A 315 3.30 -6.29 -17.78
CA GLY A 315 3.78 -6.84 -16.52
C GLY A 315 3.33 -6.04 -15.32
N SER A 316 4.25 -5.67 -14.45
CA SER A 316 4.03 -5.14 -13.10
C SER A 316 3.34 -6.15 -12.16
N CYS A 317 3.07 -5.75 -10.91
CA CYS A 317 2.31 -6.62 -10.00
C CYS A 317 0.88 -6.90 -10.46
N THR A 318 0.35 -6.12 -11.41
CA THR A 318 -1.04 -6.24 -11.88
C THR A 318 -1.22 -7.33 -12.92
N ASN A 319 -0.39 -7.34 -13.96
CA ASN A 319 -0.56 -8.20 -15.13
C ASN A 319 0.75 -8.89 -15.53
N SER A 320 1.24 -9.76 -14.67
CA SER A 320 2.48 -10.50 -14.88
C SER A 320 2.37 -11.99 -14.52
N SER A 321 1.14 -12.48 -14.36
CA SER A 321 0.85 -13.89 -14.12
C SER A 321 1.23 -14.76 -15.31
N TRP A 322 1.26 -16.08 -15.10
CA TRP A 322 1.41 -17.03 -16.21
C TRP A 322 0.34 -16.82 -17.30
N GLU A 323 -0.91 -16.59 -16.90
CA GLU A 323 -2.02 -16.40 -17.84
C GLU A 323 -1.82 -15.13 -18.67
N ASP A 324 -1.36 -14.03 -18.07
CA ASP A 324 -1.03 -12.80 -18.79
C ASP A 324 0.11 -13.03 -19.80
N MET A 325 1.17 -13.72 -19.39
CA MET A 325 2.32 -14.00 -20.24
C MET A 325 1.95 -14.94 -21.40
N TRP A 326 1.11 -15.94 -21.13
CA TRP A 326 0.56 -16.81 -22.14
C TRP A 326 -0.27 -16.04 -23.18
N ALA A 327 -1.18 -15.20 -22.72
CA ALA A 327 -2.06 -14.42 -23.60
C ALA A 327 -1.26 -13.46 -24.50
N VAL A 328 -0.25 -12.80 -23.94
CA VAL A 328 0.66 -11.89 -24.69
C VAL A 328 1.46 -12.67 -25.73
N ALA A 329 2.16 -13.73 -25.32
CA ALA A 329 2.97 -14.52 -26.24
C ALA A 329 2.13 -15.11 -27.38
N HIS A 330 0.93 -15.62 -27.06
CA HIS A 330 0.03 -16.17 -28.08
C HIS A 330 -0.47 -15.10 -29.06
N ALA A 331 -0.80 -13.90 -28.59
CA ALA A 331 -1.29 -12.81 -29.47
C ALA A 331 -0.25 -12.37 -30.51
N ILE A 332 1.05 -12.46 -30.18
CA ILE A 332 2.15 -12.01 -31.05
C ILE A 332 2.93 -13.15 -31.72
N ARG A 333 2.64 -14.41 -31.39
CA ARG A 333 3.32 -15.59 -31.94
C ARG A 333 3.34 -15.59 -33.46
N GLY A 334 4.53 -15.76 -34.06
CA GLY A 334 4.73 -15.78 -35.49
C GLY A 334 4.57 -14.42 -36.21
N LYS A 335 4.41 -13.35 -35.45
CA LYS A 335 4.31 -11.97 -35.93
C LYS A 335 5.52 -11.15 -35.46
N ARG A 336 5.61 -9.89 -35.86
CA ARG A 336 6.65 -8.96 -35.45
C ARG A 336 6.06 -7.68 -34.85
N VAL A 337 6.69 -7.21 -33.80
CA VAL A 337 6.42 -5.89 -33.21
C VAL A 337 6.73 -4.80 -34.24
N ALA A 338 5.91 -3.73 -34.27
CA ALA A 338 6.12 -2.61 -35.16
C ALA A 338 7.53 -2.02 -35.02
N PRO A 339 8.23 -1.73 -36.15
CA PRO A 339 9.65 -1.29 -36.09
C PRO A 339 9.90 0.00 -35.31
N SER A 340 8.89 0.86 -35.21
CA SER A 340 8.95 2.15 -34.50
C SER A 340 8.68 2.03 -32.99
N LEU A 341 8.39 0.82 -32.48
CA LEU A 341 7.90 0.62 -31.12
C LEU A 341 8.85 -0.25 -30.29
N SER A 342 8.99 0.07 -29.03
CA SER A 342 9.62 -0.79 -28.02
C SER A 342 8.56 -1.58 -27.26
N LEU A 343 8.61 -2.92 -27.32
CA LEU A 343 7.81 -3.81 -26.47
C LEU A 343 8.68 -4.39 -25.36
N VAL A 344 8.28 -4.15 -24.09
CA VAL A 344 8.96 -4.72 -22.92
C VAL A 344 7.98 -5.59 -22.14
N VAL A 345 8.44 -6.78 -21.74
CA VAL A 345 7.62 -7.75 -20.99
C VAL A 345 8.34 -8.11 -19.70
N PHE A 346 7.64 -7.97 -18.57
CA PHE A 346 8.13 -8.32 -17.22
C PHE A 346 7.31 -9.48 -16.66
N PRO A 347 7.84 -10.71 -16.62
CA PRO A 347 7.24 -11.82 -15.86
C PRO A 347 7.16 -11.48 -14.37
N GLY A 348 6.13 -11.98 -13.67
CA GLY A 348 5.90 -11.63 -12.27
C GLY A 348 6.90 -12.24 -11.28
N SER A 349 7.45 -13.39 -11.64
CA SER A 349 8.40 -14.11 -10.79
C SER A 349 9.37 -14.96 -11.61
N ALA A 350 10.50 -15.34 -10.99
CA ALA A 350 11.44 -16.30 -11.57
C ALA A 350 10.77 -17.65 -11.84
N ARG A 351 9.77 -18.01 -11.03
CA ARG A 351 8.92 -19.20 -11.25
C ARG A 351 8.19 -19.10 -12.59
N ILE A 352 7.50 -17.98 -12.85
CA ILE A 352 6.79 -17.76 -14.11
C ILE A 352 7.77 -17.74 -15.28
N LEU A 353 8.92 -17.06 -15.15
CA LEU A 353 9.95 -16.98 -16.17
C LEU A 353 10.51 -18.37 -16.51
N GLU A 354 10.75 -19.23 -15.51
CA GLU A 354 11.20 -20.62 -15.71
C GLU A 354 10.14 -21.42 -16.49
N VAL A 355 8.86 -21.31 -16.12
CA VAL A 355 7.78 -22.00 -16.82
C VAL A 355 7.64 -21.49 -18.26
N MET A 356 7.75 -20.16 -18.47
CA MET A 356 7.76 -19.57 -19.82
C MET A 356 8.90 -20.14 -20.69
N ALA A 357 10.08 -20.33 -20.10
CA ALA A 357 11.21 -20.91 -20.82
C ALA A 357 10.93 -22.38 -21.21
N ARG A 358 10.40 -23.19 -20.29
CA ARG A 358 10.05 -24.59 -20.53
C ARG A 358 8.95 -24.77 -21.57
N GLU A 359 7.95 -23.88 -21.57
CA GLU A 359 6.78 -23.94 -22.48
C GLU A 359 7.02 -23.22 -23.83
N GLY A 360 8.20 -22.63 -24.02
CA GLY A 360 8.59 -21.96 -25.28
C GLY A 360 8.06 -20.53 -25.46
N LEU A 361 7.36 -19.97 -24.48
CA LEU A 361 6.81 -18.61 -24.57
C LEU A 361 7.92 -17.56 -24.68
N LEU A 362 9.04 -17.78 -23.99
CA LEU A 362 10.19 -16.89 -24.07
C LEU A 362 10.74 -16.78 -25.51
N ALA A 363 10.83 -17.91 -26.21
CA ALA A 363 11.27 -17.95 -27.60
C ALA A 363 10.30 -17.21 -28.52
N ASP A 364 8.99 -17.36 -28.33
CA ASP A 364 7.96 -16.67 -29.11
C ASP A 364 8.05 -15.14 -28.93
N LEU A 365 8.21 -14.66 -27.69
CA LEU A 365 8.35 -13.24 -27.39
C LEU A 365 9.60 -12.63 -28.03
N LEU A 366 10.76 -13.28 -27.88
CA LEU A 366 12.02 -12.84 -28.47
C LEU A 366 11.98 -12.86 -29.99
N ALA A 367 11.39 -13.89 -30.61
CA ALA A 367 11.22 -13.97 -32.08
C ALA A 367 10.33 -12.84 -32.63
N ALA A 368 9.34 -12.39 -31.85
CA ALA A 368 8.51 -11.25 -32.19
C ALA A 368 9.22 -9.89 -32.07
N GLY A 369 10.38 -9.83 -31.40
CA GLY A 369 11.15 -8.61 -31.15
C GLY A 369 10.83 -7.94 -29.80
N ALA A 370 10.22 -8.66 -28.85
CA ALA A 370 10.02 -8.16 -27.51
C ALA A 370 11.32 -8.20 -26.69
N ASN A 371 11.51 -7.22 -25.82
CA ASN A 371 12.51 -7.25 -24.75
C ASN A 371 11.88 -7.92 -23.53
N VAL A 372 12.37 -9.09 -23.14
CA VAL A 372 11.93 -9.76 -21.91
C VAL A 372 12.90 -9.41 -20.79
N SER A 373 12.41 -8.69 -19.81
CA SER A 373 13.20 -8.20 -18.68
C SER A 373 13.14 -9.16 -17.49
N GLU A 374 14.03 -8.98 -16.53
CA GLU A 374 13.94 -9.69 -15.27
C GLU A 374 12.69 -9.28 -14.47
N PRO A 375 12.17 -10.17 -13.61
CA PRO A 375 11.02 -9.86 -12.76
C PRO A 375 11.31 -8.70 -11.79
N THR A 376 10.71 -7.54 -12.05
CA THR A 376 10.89 -6.32 -11.22
C THR A 376 9.65 -5.43 -11.25
N CYS A 377 9.41 -4.69 -10.18
CA CYS A 377 8.39 -3.64 -10.08
C CYS A 377 8.92 -2.26 -10.51
N GLY A 378 10.22 -2.09 -10.68
CA GLY A 378 10.89 -0.80 -10.88
C GLY A 378 10.34 0.05 -12.01
N SER A 379 10.00 -0.55 -13.16
CA SER A 379 9.48 0.17 -14.33
C SER A 379 8.15 0.88 -14.08
N CYS A 380 7.35 0.43 -13.13
CA CYS A 380 6.12 1.11 -12.72
C CYS A 380 6.42 2.46 -12.06
N ALA A 381 7.56 2.58 -11.39
CA ALA A 381 8.01 3.77 -10.68
C ALA A 381 9.07 4.59 -11.45
N GLY A 382 9.24 4.34 -12.76
CA GLY A 382 10.20 5.08 -13.58
C GLY A 382 11.65 4.64 -13.40
N ILE A 383 11.89 3.36 -13.04
CA ILE A 383 13.22 2.77 -12.94
C ILE A 383 13.40 1.75 -14.08
N GLY A 384 14.44 1.88 -14.87
CA GLY A 384 14.69 1.04 -16.03
C GLY A 384 13.99 1.55 -17.29
N HIS A 385 13.00 0.87 -17.83
CA HIS A 385 12.35 1.17 -19.10
C HIS A 385 11.39 2.37 -19.04
N VAL A 386 11.94 3.58 -18.87
CA VAL A 386 11.20 4.85 -18.92
C VAL A 386 10.80 5.19 -20.36
N PRO A 387 9.65 5.83 -20.62
CA PRO A 387 9.33 6.38 -21.94
C PRO A 387 10.22 7.60 -22.24
N ALA A 388 10.43 7.90 -23.52
CA ALA A 388 11.08 9.13 -23.91
C ALA A 388 10.17 10.35 -23.66
N SER A 389 10.76 11.54 -23.48
CA SER A 389 10.01 12.79 -23.26
C SER A 389 9.02 13.05 -24.40
N GLY A 390 7.78 13.44 -24.06
CA GLY A 390 6.73 13.77 -25.02
C GLY A 390 6.17 12.58 -25.79
N THR A 391 6.51 11.33 -25.42
CA THR A 391 6.04 10.12 -26.11
C THR A 391 4.77 9.52 -25.48
N ARG A 392 4.17 8.55 -26.19
CA ARG A 392 3.00 7.79 -25.73
C ARG A 392 3.40 6.36 -25.38
N SER A 393 3.10 5.95 -24.15
CA SER A 393 3.34 4.58 -23.70
C SER A 393 2.01 3.90 -23.36
N LEU A 394 1.80 2.67 -23.86
CA LEU A 394 0.65 1.84 -23.54
C LEU A 394 1.09 0.73 -22.59
N ARG A 395 0.46 0.64 -21.42
CA ARG A 395 0.92 -0.23 -20.33
C ARG A 395 -0.16 -1.11 -19.73
N ALA A 396 0.17 -2.35 -19.44
CA ALA A 396 -0.66 -3.24 -18.63
C ALA A 396 -0.33 -3.05 -17.11
N PHE A 397 -0.13 -1.80 -16.69
CA PHE A 397 0.23 -1.42 -15.33
C PHE A 397 -1.00 -0.87 -14.59
N ASN A 398 -0.80 -0.41 -13.36
CA ASN A 398 -1.87 0.07 -12.47
C ASN A 398 -1.97 1.59 -12.37
N ARG A 399 -0.91 2.35 -12.67
CA ARG A 399 -0.83 3.81 -12.46
C ARG A 399 -0.31 4.53 -13.68
N ASN A 400 -0.91 5.70 -13.95
CA ASN A 400 -0.55 6.57 -15.06
C ASN A 400 -0.62 8.07 -14.71
N PHE A 401 -0.40 8.42 -13.44
CA PHE A 401 -0.30 9.81 -13.01
C PHE A 401 0.90 10.50 -13.66
N PRO A 402 0.82 11.81 -13.96
CA PRO A 402 1.94 12.55 -14.55
C PRO A 402 3.24 12.41 -13.75
N GLY A 403 4.33 12.11 -14.42
CA GLY A 403 5.64 11.88 -13.82
C GLY A 403 5.83 10.52 -13.12
N ARG A 404 4.79 9.67 -13.06
CA ARG A 404 4.89 8.37 -12.38
C ARG A 404 5.94 7.44 -13.00
N SER A 405 6.01 7.40 -14.31
CA SER A 405 6.87 6.45 -15.04
C SER A 405 8.04 7.11 -15.77
N GLY A 406 8.34 8.38 -15.50
CA GLY A 406 9.41 9.11 -16.15
C GLY A 406 9.20 10.60 -16.13
N THR A 407 8.96 11.22 -17.28
CA THR A 407 8.78 12.65 -17.45
C THR A 407 7.30 13.07 -17.20
N ARG A 408 7.06 14.35 -16.92
CA ARG A 408 5.69 14.85 -16.70
C ARG A 408 4.89 15.04 -17.97
N ASP A 409 5.56 15.10 -19.11
CA ASP A 409 4.99 15.33 -20.45
C ASP A 409 4.78 14.04 -21.23
N ASP A 410 5.11 12.88 -20.69
CA ASP A 410 4.77 11.57 -21.25
C ASP A 410 3.27 11.27 -21.09
N ALA A 411 2.69 10.64 -22.12
CA ALA A 411 1.30 10.21 -22.11
C ALA A 411 1.20 8.69 -21.86
N ILE A 412 0.84 8.30 -20.64
CA ILE A 412 0.71 6.91 -20.24
C ILE A 412 -0.76 6.46 -20.33
N TYR A 413 -1.05 5.49 -21.17
CA TYR A 413 -2.33 4.80 -21.26
C TYR A 413 -2.26 3.47 -20.51
N LEU A 414 -3.38 3.04 -19.89
CA LEU A 414 -3.47 1.72 -19.24
C LEU A 414 -4.51 0.86 -19.95
N CYS A 415 -4.16 -0.41 -20.20
CA CYS A 415 -5.05 -1.37 -20.82
C CYS A 415 -4.77 -2.80 -20.36
N SER A 416 -5.51 -3.78 -20.90
CA SER A 416 -5.25 -5.19 -20.69
C SER A 416 -3.96 -5.65 -21.41
N PRO A 417 -3.31 -6.73 -20.92
CA PRO A 417 -2.13 -7.31 -21.59
C PRO A 417 -2.36 -7.64 -23.06
N VAL A 418 -3.54 -8.16 -23.40
CA VAL A 418 -3.87 -8.55 -24.77
C VAL A 418 -4.06 -7.33 -25.66
N THR A 419 -4.69 -6.27 -25.18
CA THR A 419 -4.80 -4.99 -25.90
C THR A 419 -3.42 -4.40 -26.15
N ALA A 420 -2.55 -4.43 -25.14
CA ALA A 420 -1.16 -3.98 -25.25
C ALA A 420 -0.38 -4.78 -26.31
N ALA A 421 -0.47 -6.12 -26.25
CA ALA A 421 0.23 -7.01 -27.16
C ALA A 421 -0.22 -6.83 -28.63
N VAL A 422 -1.53 -6.74 -28.87
CA VAL A 422 -2.06 -6.50 -30.24
C VAL A 422 -1.64 -5.12 -30.73
N SER A 423 -1.73 -4.10 -29.90
CA SER A 423 -1.29 -2.73 -30.24
C SER A 423 0.20 -2.66 -30.59
N ALA A 424 1.03 -3.47 -29.93
CA ALA A 424 2.47 -3.54 -30.24
C ALA A 424 2.77 -4.02 -31.68
N LEU A 425 1.90 -4.81 -32.27
CA LEU A 425 2.05 -5.26 -33.68
C LEU A 425 1.82 -4.15 -34.69
N HIS A 426 1.01 -3.15 -34.29
CA HIS A 426 0.55 -2.10 -35.22
C HIS A 426 1.21 -0.72 -34.97
N GLY A 427 1.92 -0.53 -33.86
CA GLY A 427 2.49 0.77 -33.46
C GLY A 427 1.43 1.80 -33.08
N ALA A 428 0.20 1.36 -32.84
CA ALA A 428 -0.93 2.20 -32.45
C ALA A 428 -1.90 1.42 -31.56
N ILE A 429 -2.65 2.12 -30.73
CA ILE A 429 -3.71 1.51 -29.90
C ILE A 429 -4.70 0.81 -30.86
N THR A 430 -4.89 -0.48 -30.65
CA THR A 430 -5.70 -1.33 -31.56
C THR A 430 -6.70 -2.14 -30.74
N ASP A 431 -7.94 -2.20 -31.23
CA ASP A 431 -8.97 -3.07 -30.67
C ASP A 431 -8.57 -4.55 -30.84
N PRO A 432 -8.32 -5.29 -29.74
CA PRO A 432 -7.83 -6.67 -29.82
C PRO A 432 -8.84 -7.61 -30.52
N ARG A 433 -10.12 -7.27 -30.53
CA ARG A 433 -11.17 -8.05 -31.22
C ARG A 433 -10.94 -8.19 -32.73
N LYS A 434 -10.13 -7.31 -33.31
CA LYS A 434 -9.72 -7.34 -34.72
C LYS A 434 -8.58 -8.30 -35.04
N ALA A 435 -7.92 -8.84 -34.03
CA ALA A 435 -6.75 -9.71 -34.20
C ALA A 435 -7.08 -11.18 -34.49
N GLY A 436 -8.34 -11.51 -34.72
CA GLY A 436 -8.81 -12.88 -35.01
C GLY A 436 -9.30 -13.61 -33.74
N ALA A 437 -9.09 -14.92 -33.64
CA ALA A 437 -9.52 -15.69 -32.49
C ALA A 437 -8.68 -15.36 -31.25
N ALA A 438 -9.36 -15.11 -30.14
CA ALA A 438 -8.65 -14.93 -28.84
C ALA A 438 -7.97 -16.23 -28.43
N ALA A 439 -6.81 -16.08 -27.76
CA ALA A 439 -6.21 -17.19 -27.03
C ALA A 439 -7.21 -17.66 -25.96
N GLY A 440 -7.54 -18.95 -25.99
CA GLY A 440 -8.21 -19.53 -24.83
C GLY A 440 -7.29 -19.49 -23.62
N ARG A 441 -7.87 -19.49 -22.41
CA ARG A 441 -7.09 -19.67 -21.19
C ARG A 441 -6.34 -21.01 -21.26
N ARG A 442 -5.06 -20.99 -20.99
CA ARG A 442 -4.25 -22.18 -20.83
C ARG A 442 -3.54 -22.14 -19.49
N ASP A 443 -3.80 -23.12 -18.68
CA ASP A 443 -3.08 -23.35 -17.44
C ASP A 443 -1.83 -24.22 -17.74
N PRO A 444 -0.68 -23.95 -17.14
CA PRO A 444 0.47 -24.83 -17.22
C PRO A 444 0.18 -26.12 -16.44
N ALA A 445 0.79 -27.23 -16.86
CA ALA A 445 0.64 -28.51 -16.15
C ALA A 445 1.09 -28.41 -14.69
N SER A 446 2.09 -27.57 -14.42
CA SER A 446 2.60 -27.29 -13.09
C SER A 446 3.25 -25.90 -13.05
N LEU A 447 2.99 -25.19 -11.97
CA LEU A 447 3.71 -23.98 -11.58
C LEU A 447 4.78 -24.28 -10.50
N ALA A 448 4.96 -25.53 -10.12
CA ALA A 448 6.02 -25.90 -9.20
C ALA A 448 7.39 -25.61 -9.83
N ALA A 449 8.20 -24.82 -9.13
CA ALA A 449 9.53 -24.41 -9.55
C ALA A 449 10.46 -24.30 -8.35
N SER A 450 11.75 -24.10 -8.61
CA SER A 450 12.73 -23.90 -7.56
C SER A 450 12.45 -22.64 -6.75
N LEU A 451 12.49 -22.75 -5.42
CA LEU A 451 12.45 -21.61 -4.51
C LEU A 451 13.85 -21.04 -4.21
N ALA A 452 14.82 -21.25 -5.08
CA ALA A 452 16.22 -20.87 -4.87
C ALA A 452 16.42 -19.35 -4.67
N GLY A 453 15.46 -18.53 -5.11
CA GLY A 453 15.42 -17.10 -4.86
C GLY A 453 14.96 -16.71 -3.45
N LEU A 454 14.39 -17.63 -2.67
CA LEU A 454 13.92 -17.40 -1.30
C LEU A 454 14.94 -17.95 -0.29
N VAL A 455 15.45 -17.07 0.56
CA VAL A 455 16.39 -17.41 1.64
C VAL A 455 15.61 -17.49 2.96
N PRO A 456 15.59 -18.63 3.65
CA PRO A 456 14.94 -18.75 4.94
C PRO A 456 15.66 -17.92 6.01
N PRO A 457 14.98 -17.55 7.11
CA PRO A 457 15.61 -16.93 8.27
C PRO A 457 16.65 -17.88 8.91
N ALA A 458 17.60 -17.31 9.63
CA ALA A 458 18.44 -18.12 10.51
C ALA A 458 17.58 -18.75 11.63
N SER A 459 17.97 -19.95 12.06
CA SER A 459 17.35 -20.55 13.25
C SER A 459 17.55 -19.63 14.47
N PRO A 460 16.74 -19.74 15.53
CA PRO A 460 16.93 -18.93 16.74
C PRO A 460 18.35 -19.00 17.31
N ASP A 461 18.98 -20.17 17.27
CA ASP A 461 20.35 -20.40 17.79
C ASP A 461 21.42 -19.76 16.90
N GLU A 462 21.25 -19.80 15.58
CA GLU A 462 22.19 -19.20 14.62
C GLU A 462 22.00 -17.70 14.45
N ALA A 463 20.81 -17.18 14.73
CA ALA A 463 20.48 -15.78 14.52
C ALA A 463 21.42 -14.84 15.27
N TRP A 464 21.84 -15.20 16.50
CA TRP A 464 22.73 -14.39 17.31
C TRP A 464 24.13 -14.20 16.71
N ALA A 465 24.57 -15.13 15.87
CA ALA A 465 25.85 -15.05 15.16
C ALA A 465 25.76 -14.27 13.83
N VAL A 466 24.57 -13.84 13.42
CA VAL A 466 24.39 -13.04 12.19
C VAL A 466 24.67 -11.58 12.47
N ASP A 467 25.73 -11.04 11.89
CA ASP A 467 26.03 -9.62 11.90
C ASP A 467 25.09 -8.87 10.94
N VAL A 468 24.40 -7.85 11.44
CA VAL A 468 23.59 -6.94 10.62
C VAL A 468 24.50 -5.89 10.00
N VAL A 469 24.69 -5.99 8.68
CA VAL A 469 25.61 -5.14 7.95
C VAL A 469 24.92 -3.86 7.50
N ARG A 470 25.36 -2.71 8.01
CA ARG A 470 24.88 -1.39 7.60
C ARG A 470 25.91 -0.70 6.70
N GLY A 471 25.46 -0.28 5.51
CA GLY A 471 26.26 0.58 4.66
C GLY A 471 26.41 2.00 5.25
N PRO A 472 27.35 2.80 4.73
CA PRO A 472 27.63 4.15 5.25
C PRO A 472 26.42 5.08 5.26
N ASN A 473 25.47 4.87 4.35
CA ASN A 473 24.25 5.66 4.21
C ASN A 473 23.14 5.29 5.20
N ILE A 474 23.17 4.09 5.80
CA ILE A 474 22.13 3.62 6.70
C ILE A 474 22.38 4.16 8.11
N LYS A 475 21.44 4.96 8.63
CA LYS A 475 21.54 5.61 9.95
C LYS A 475 20.38 5.22 10.84
N GLU A 476 20.62 5.29 12.16
CA GLU A 476 19.55 5.08 13.15
C GLU A 476 18.41 6.08 12.96
N VAL A 477 17.19 5.63 13.28
CA VAL A 477 16.00 6.47 13.23
C VAL A 477 16.00 7.42 14.43
N PRO A 478 15.71 8.72 14.25
CA PRO A 478 15.54 9.61 15.36
C PRO A 478 14.38 9.18 16.24
N ARG A 479 14.53 9.29 17.56
CA ARG A 479 13.45 8.97 18.51
C ARG A 479 12.77 10.26 18.94
N GLY A 480 11.45 10.26 18.94
CA GLY A 480 10.66 11.32 19.55
C GLY A 480 10.89 11.35 21.07
N ARG A 481 10.57 12.47 21.67
CA ARG A 481 10.69 12.68 23.14
C ARG A 481 9.32 13.03 23.71
N PRO A 482 9.03 12.59 24.95
CA PRO A 482 7.85 13.05 25.67
C PRO A 482 7.76 14.58 25.64
N PRO A 483 6.57 15.18 25.44
CA PRO A 483 6.43 16.63 25.51
C PRO A 483 6.76 17.12 26.92
N GLU A 484 7.46 18.24 26.99
CA GLU A 484 7.77 18.93 28.24
C GLU A 484 6.53 19.66 28.77
N GLU A 485 6.51 20.00 30.07
CA GLU A 485 5.40 20.74 30.67
C GLU A 485 5.27 22.15 30.07
N THR A 486 6.40 22.80 29.79
CA THR A 486 6.45 24.06 29.08
C THR A 486 7.47 23.98 27.96
N VAL A 487 7.06 24.33 26.75
CA VAL A 487 7.94 24.41 25.59
C VAL A 487 8.03 25.88 25.17
N THR A 488 9.25 26.41 25.11
CA THR A 488 9.53 27.75 24.56
C THR A 488 10.44 27.57 23.33
N ALA A 489 9.96 27.99 22.17
CA ALA A 489 10.67 27.74 20.93
C ALA A 489 10.37 28.82 19.88
N PRO A 490 11.36 29.16 19.00
CA PRO A 490 11.14 30.07 17.89
C PRO A 490 10.27 29.45 16.79
N VAL A 491 9.50 30.29 16.11
CA VAL A 491 8.80 29.94 14.87
C VAL A 491 9.82 29.88 13.73
N LEU A 492 10.23 28.67 13.38
CA LEU A 492 11.26 28.45 12.35
C LEU A 492 10.77 28.83 10.96
N ILE A 493 9.49 28.68 10.69
CA ILE A 493 8.85 29.01 9.41
C ILE A 493 7.35 29.26 9.62
N LYS A 494 6.80 30.25 8.90
CA LYS A 494 5.36 30.48 8.78
C LYS A 494 4.93 30.22 7.34
N LEU A 495 3.98 29.33 7.14
CA LEU A 495 3.54 28.80 5.85
C LEU A 495 2.05 29.05 5.64
N GLY A 496 1.67 29.29 4.41
CA GLY A 496 0.26 29.43 4.02
C GLY A 496 -0.55 28.13 4.06
N ASP A 497 -1.69 28.14 3.36
CA ASP A 497 -2.58 26.99 3.23
C ASP A 497 -2.04 25.94 2.27
N LYS A 498 -2.53 24.68 2.45
CA LYS A 498 -2.29 23.55 1.54
C LYS A 498 -0.81 23.16 1.35
N VAL A 499 -0.01 23.33 2.38
CA VAL A 499 1.38 22.87 2.39
C VAL A 499 1.41 21.36 2.14
N SER A 500 2.11 20.95 1.10
CA SER A 500 2.20 19.54 0.72
C SER A 500 3.35 18.83 1.47
N THR A 501 3.29 17.51 1.53
CA THR A 501 4.42 16.71 2.03
C THR A 501 5.66 16.83 1.12
N ASP A 502 5.50 17.22 -0.15
CA ASP A 502 6.60 17.55 -1.05
C ASP A 502 7.26 18.89 -0.74
N ASP A 503 6.50 19.87 -0.24
CA ASP A 503 7.06 21.14 0.25
C ASP A 503 7.90 20.91 1.49
N ILE A 504 7.44 20.03 2.41
CA ILE A 504 8.15 19.71 3.65
C ILE A 504 9.42 18.88 3.36
N SER A 505 9.29 17.81 2.60
CA SER A 505 10.37 16.89 2.24
C SER A 505 10.26 16.52 0.76
N PRO A 506 10.98 17.21 -0.13
CA PRO A 506 10.90 16.97 -1.57
C PRO A 506 11.18 15.52 -1.93
N SER A 507 10.39 14.97 -2.86
CA SER A 507 10.61 13.67 -3.44
C SER A 507 11.27 13.81 -4.82
N GLY A 508 12.00 12.78 -5.22
CA GLY A 508 12.66 12.71 -6.51
C GLY A 508 13.91 11.85 -6.46
N THR A 509 14.54 11.66 -7.60
CA THR A 509 15.73 10.82 -7.72
C THR A 509 16.88 11.27 -6.81
N GLU A 510 16.99 12.58 -6.56
CA GLU A 510 18.01 13.15 -5.68
C GLU A 510 17.83 12.78 -4.20
N THR A 511 16.61 12.65 -3.72
CA THR A 511 16.31 12.37 -2.30
C THR A 511 16.03 10.89 -2.03
N LEU A 512 15.63 10.14 -3.06
CA LEU A 512 15.23 8.73 -2.97
C LEU A 512 16.30 7.86 -2.28
N MET A 513 17.56 8.14 -2.55
CA MET A 513 18.70 7.39 -2.05
C MET A 513 19.04 7.65 -0.57
N PHE A 514 18.40 8.66 0.05
CA PHE A 514 18.61 9.01 1.47
C PHE A 514 17.46 8.52 2.37
N ARG A 515 16.59 7.65 1.91
CA ARG A 515 15.42 7.19 2.69
C ARG A 515 15.78 6.56 4.03
N THR A 516 16.94 5.91 4.12
CA THR A 516 17.48 5.28 5.34
C THR A 516 18.47 6.19 6.09
N ASN A 517 18.57 7.47 5.69
CA ASN A 517 19.49 8.45 6.27
C ASN A 517 18.76 9.74 6.59
N VAL A 518 18.06 9.75 7.75
CA VAL A 518 17.29 10.93 8.17
C VAL A 518 18.14 12.20 8.27
N PRO A 519 19.37 12.19 8.81
CA PRO A 519 20.25 13.36 8.79
C PRO A 519 20.54 13.91 7.39
N ALA A 520 20.68 13.03 6.39
CA ALA A 520 20.95 13.45 5.02
C ALA A 520 19.69 14.00 4.33
N ILE A 521 18.53 13.31 4.45
CA ILE A 521 17.30 13.77 3.84
C ILE A 521 16.77 15.06 4.50
N ALA A 522 17.04 15.28 5.78
CA ALA A 522 16.66 16.49 6.50
C ALA A 522 17.30 17.76 5.92
N ARG A 523 18.43 17.66 5.20
CA ARG A 523 19.06 18.80 4.51
C ARG A 523 18.19 19.37 3.39
N PHE A 524 17.18 18.63 2.94
CA PHE A 524 16.26 19.04 1.88
C PHE A 524 14.92 19.58 2.46
N CYS A 525 14.78 19.63 3.80
CA CYS A 525 13.56 20.05 4.46
C CYS A 525 13.22 21.50 4.06
N PHE A 526 12.02 21.71 3.52
CA PHE A 526 11.51 22.99 2.99
C PHE A 526 12.36 23.67 1.91
N ARG A 527 13.34 22.98 1.31
CA ARG A 527 14.29 23.58 0.35
C ARG A 527 13.62 24.37 -0.78
N ASN A 528 12.45 23.91 -1.25
CA ASN A 528 11.74 24.56 -2.36
C ASN A 528 10.87 25.75 -1.92
N VAL A 529 10.67 25.92 -0.61
CA VAL A 529 9.83 26.96 -0.01
C VAL A 529 10.68 28.01 0.70
N ASP A 530 11.65 27.55 1.49
CA ASP A 530 12.57 28.39 2.27
C ASP A 530 13.94 27.69 2.36
N PRO A 531 14.87 28.01 1.45
CA PRO A 531 16.21 27.39 1.41
C PRO A 531 17.01 27.54 2.71
N ASP A 532 16.75 28.58 3.51
CA ASP A 532 17.48 28.88 4.75
C ASP A 532 16.88 28.15 5.99
N PHE A 533 15.75 27.46 5.83
CA PHE A 533 15.06 26.77 6.94
C PHE A 533 16.00 25.84 7.72
N VAL A 534 16.76 25.01 7.03
CA VAL A 534 17.64 24.01 7.68
C VAL A 534 18.72 24.68 8.52
N ALA A 535 19.36 25.72 7.99
CA ALA A 535 20.39 26.47 8.72
C ALA A 535 19.82 27.14 9.98
N ARG A 536 18.63 27.73 9.84
CA ARG A 536 17.91 28.37 10.96
C ARG A 536 17.49 27.35 12.04
N ALA A 537 16.96 26.21 11.62
CA ALA A 537 16.56 25.14 12.53
C ALA A 537 17.77 24.54 13.28
N GLN A 538 18.90 24.34 12.61
CA GLN A 538 20.13 23.85 13.23
C GLN A 538 20.71 24.87 14.22
N ALA A 539 20.66 26.15 13.90
CA ALA A 539 21.13 27.21 14.81
C ALA A 539 20.24 27.31 16.08
N ALA A 540 18.94 27.14 15.92
CA ALA A 540 17.99 27.20 17.05
C ALA A 540 17.99 25.93 17.91
N GLY A 541 18.25 24.76 17.34
CA GLY A 541 18.24 23.44 18.02
C GLY A 541 16.87 22.95 18.51
N ILE A 542 15.90 23.86 18.59
CA ILE A 542 14.48 23.60 18.92
C ILE A 542 13.62 24.56 18.11
N GLY A 543 12.40 24.13 17.75
CA GLY A 543 11.52 25.03 17.00
C GLY A 543 10.09 24.56 16.85
N VAL A 544 9.27 25.48 16.34
CA VAL A 544 7.87 25.29 15.98
C VAL A 544 7.68 25.68 14.51
N ILE A 545 6.84 24.93 13.82
CA ILE A 545 6.37 25.28 12.47
C ILE A 545 4.96 25.87 12.61
N VAL A 546 4.68 26.98 11.90
CA VAL A 546 3.34 27.56 11.79
C VAL A 546 2.81 27.35 10.39
N GLY A 547 1.58 26.80 10.25
CA GLY A 547 0.95 26.49 8.98
C GLY A 547 -0.48 27.01 8.87
N GLY A 548 -0.98 27.14 7.64
CA GLY A 548 -2.37 27.45 7.35
C GLY A 548 -3.28 26.20 7.36
N GLU A 549 -4.33 26.24 6.52
CA GLU A 549 -5.27 25.12 6.35
C GLU A 549 -4.65 23.96 5.57
N HIS A 550 -5.07 22.72 5.92
CA HIS A 550 -4.65 21.50 5.25
C HIS A 550 -3.13 21.25 5.21
N TYR A 551 -2.42 21.56 6.30
CA TYR A 551 -0.98 21.32 6.42
C TYR A 551 -0.65 19.82 6.28
N GLY A 552 0.34 19.49 5.44
CA GLY A 552 0.78 18.12 5.17
C GLY A 552 -0.05 17.38 4.12
N GLN A 553 -0.66 18.10 3.17
CA GLN A 553 -1.45 17.51 2.09
C GLN A 553 -0.56 16.62 1.18
N GLY A 554 -1.15 15.55 0.62
CA GLY A 554 -0.50 14.67 -0.35
C GLY A 554 -0.23 13.25 0.17
N SER A 555 0.81 12.59 -0.35
CA SER A 555 1.12 11.20 -0.02
C SER A 555 1.66 11.03 1.41
N SER A 556 1.41 9.87 2.00
CA SER A 556 1.98 9.51 3.31
C SER A 556 3.50 9.38 3.19
N ARG A 557 4.24 10.34 3.78
CA ARG A 557 5.71 10.33 3.79
C ARG A 557 6.22 10.54 5.20
N GLU A 558 6.84 9.52 5.74
CA GLU A 558 7.47 9.61 7.06
C GLU A 558 8.60 10.65 7.08
N ALA A 559 9.35 10.80 5.97
CA ALA A 559 10.41 11.80 5.85
C ALA A 559 9.92 13.24 6.09
N ALA A 560 8.64 13.56 5.75
CA ALA A 560 8.03 14.87 6.01
C ALA A 560 7.79 15.14 7.51
N VAL A 561 7.97 14.13 8.37
CA VAL A 561 7.91 14.25 9.82
C VAL A 561 9.29 14.00 10.45
N LEU A 562 10.01 12.99 9.97
CA LEU A 562 11.33 12.64 10.48
C LEU A 562 12.37 13.74 10.27
N SER A 563 12.30 14.46 9.13
CA SER A 563 13.21 15.57 8.84
C SER A 563 13.02 16.76 9.80
N PRO A 564 11.80 17.28 9.99
CA PRO A 564 11.53 18.29 11.03
C PRO A 564 11.89 17.80 12.45
N LEU A 565 11.56 16.55 12.80
CA LEU A 565 11.91 15.97 14.11
C LEU A 565 13.42 15.99 14.35
N HIS A 566 14.20 15.55 13.35
CA HIS A 566 15.67 15.56 13.41
C HIS A 566 16.22 16.97 13.57
N LEU A 567 15.58 17.96 12.95
CA LEU A 567 15.94 19.38 13.03
C LEU A 567 15.44 20.08 14.30
N GLY A 568 14.84 19.33 15.25
CA GLY A 568 14.46 19.85 16.55
C GLY A 568 13.04 20.38 16.66
N VAL A 569 12.18 20.19 15.65
CA VAL A 569 10.77 20.60 15.71
C VAL A 569 10.02 19.81 16.79
N ARG A 570 9.29 20.51 17.68
CA ARG A 570 8.52 19.94 18.80
C ARG A 570 7.01 19.98 18.58
N ALA A 571 6.55 20.98 17.86
CA ALA A 571 5.15 21.14 17.55
C ALA A 571 4.97 21.75 16.15
N VAL A 572 3.85 21.44 15.54
CA VAL A 572 3.34 22.15 14.38
C VAL A 572 2.04 22.82 14.83
N LEU A 573 1.94 24.14 14.70
CA LEU A 573 0.74 24.91 15.01
C LEU A 573 0.11 25.36 13.69
N ALA A 574 -1.08 24.85 13.36
CA ALA A 574 -1.73 25.13 12.07
C ALA A 574 -3.20 25.50 12.23
N LYS A 575 -3.80 26.10 11.19
CA LYS A 575 -5.27 26.26 11.14
C LYS A 575 -5.97 24.90 11.01
N GLY A 576 -5.34 23.93 10.29
CA GLY A 576 -5.85 22.59 10.13
C GLY A 576 -4.85 21.65 9.44
N PHE A 577 -5.03 20.35 9.59
CA PHE A 577 -4.11 19.31 9.11
C PHE A 577 -4.74 18.37 8.08
N ALA A 578 -3.93 17.89 7.15
CA ALA A 578 -4.25 16.69 6.41
C ALA A 578 -4.20 15.46 7.35
N ARG A 579 -5.24 14.63 7.27
CA ARG A 579 -5.48 13.50 8.21
C ARG A 579 -4.26 12.59 8.40
N ILE A 580 -3.65 12.15 7.30
CA ILE A 580 -2.51 11.20 7.34
C ILE A 580 -1.29 11.86 7.97
N HIS A 581 -0.98 13.09 7.60
CA HIS A 581 0.20 13.79 8.12
C HIS A 581 0.06 14.08 9.61
N ARG A 582 -1.15 14.44 10.07
CA ARG A 582 -1.45 14.61 11.49
C ARG A 582 -1.20 13.33 12.30
N ALA A 583 -1.61 12.17 11.77
CA ALA A 583 -1.34 10.89 12.40
C ALA A 583 0.18 10.61 12.46
N ASN A 584 0.91 10.89 11.39
CA ASN A 584 2.37 10.73 11.35
C ASN A 584 3.09 11.65 12.35
N LEU A 585 2.65 12.90 12.55
CA LEU A 585 3.21 13.78 13.57
C LEU A 585 3.07 13.16 14.97
N ILE A 586 1.89 12.63 15.30
CA ILE A 586 1.61 11.94 16.56
C ILE A 586 2.51 10.69 16.71
N ASN A 587 2.61 9.89 15.66
CA ASN A 587 3.42 8.67 15.64
C ASN A 587 4.90 8.93 15.96
N TRP A 588 5.39 10.12 15.63
CA TRP A 588 6.78 10.52 15.85
C TRP A 588 6.99 11.49 17.01
N GLY A 589 5.93 11.81 17.77
CA GLY A 589 6.03 12.63 18.97
C GLY A 589 6.13 14.13 18.74
N ILE A 590 5.72 14.62 17.54
CA ILE A 590 5.53 16.04 17.27
C ILE A 590 4.07 16.39 17.56
N ALA A 591 3.82 17.41 18.39
CA ALA A 591 2.45 17.80 18.75
C ALA A 591 1.76 18.54 17.58
N PRO A 592 0.66 18.02 17.00
CA PRO A 592 -0.13 18.71 15.99
C PRO A 592 -1.17 19.60 16.66
N LEU A 593 -0.86 20.87 16.83
CA LEU A 593 -1.69 21.86 17.50
C LEU A 593 -2.49 22.67 16.48
N GLU A 594 -3.77 22.88 16.74
CA GLU A 594 -4.64 23.73 15.93
C GLU A 594 -4.91 25.05 16.68
N PHE A 595 -4.90 26.18 15.97
CA PHE A 595 -5.39 27.44 16.51
C PHE A 595 -6.85 27.28 16.94
N ASP A 596 -7.18 27.71 18.16
CA ASP A 596 -8.58 27.70 18.62
C ASP A 596 -9.39 28.79 17.91
N ASP A 597 -8.79 29.96 17.73
CA ASP A 597 -9.26 31.03 16.82
C ASP A 597 -8.31 31.13 15.62
N PRO A 598 -8.76 30.83 14.39
CA PRO A 598 -7.92 30.95 13.18
C PRO A 598 -7.35 32.35 12.93
N ALA A 599 -7.94 33.42 13.52
CA ALA A 599 -7.44 34.79 13.40
C ALA A 599 -6.11 35.01 14.14
N ASP A 600 -5.78 34.18 15.15
CA ASP A 600 -4.51 34.26 15.85
C ASP A 600 -3.32 33.87 14.95
N TYR A 601 -3.55 33.08 13.90
CA TYR A 601 -2.53 32.77 12.90
C TYR A 601 -1.92 34.04 12.27
N ASP A 602 -2.75 35.06 12.00
CA ASP A 602 -2.29 36.28 11.32
C ASP A 602 -1.39 37.15 12.21
N ARG A 603 -1.44 36.92 13.54
CA ARG A 603 -0.67 37.64 14.54
C ARG A 603 0.70 37.04 14.85
N VAL A 604 0.90 35.78 14.52
CA VAL A 604 2.16 35.06 14.72
C VAL A 604 3.04 35.25 13.48
N GLU A 605 4.29 35.66 13.67
CA GLU A 605 5.25 35.84 12.58
C GLU A 605 6.42 34.84 12.67
N ARG A 606 7.13 34.70 11.56
CA ARG A 606 8.40 33.97 11.58
C ARG A 606 9.37 34.67 12.54
N ASP A 607 10.17 33.88 13.24
CA ASP A 607 11.15 34.31 14.25
C ASP A 607 10.52 34.78 15.58
N ASP A 608 9.17 34.78 15.74
CA ASP A 608 8.53 34.93 17.03
C ASP A 608 8.90 33.77 17.95
N THR A 609 9.01 34.00 19.24
CA THR A 609 9.20 32.95 20.24
C THR A 609 7.87 32.64 20.89
N LEU A 610 7.39 31.43 20.71
CA LEU A 610 6.14 30.95 21.31
C LEU A 610 6.44 30.11 22.56
N ARG A 611 5.74 30.41 23.66
CA ARG A 611 5.75 29.62 24.89
C ARG A 611 4.40 28.92 25.08
N PHE A 612 4.45 27.60 25.10
CA PHE A 612 3.30 26.71 25.32
C PHE A 612 3.27 26.33 26.81
N GLU A 613 2.34 26.92 27.57
CA GLU A 613 2.22 26.73 29.03
C GLU A 613 1.40 25.47 29.34
N GLY A 614 1.91 24.62 30.23
CA GLY A 614 1.22 23.41 30.67
C GLY A 614 0.95 22.42 29.55
N LEU A 615 1.80 22.38 28.51
CA LEU A 615 1.59 21.58 27.29
C LEU A 615 1.32 20.11 27.59
N ARG A 616 2.20 19.47 28.38
CA ARG A 616 2.06 18.04 28.70
C ARG A 616 0.77 17.75 29.48
N GLY A 617 0.48 18.54 30.51
CA GLY A 617 -0.75 18.41 31.29
C GLY A 617 -1.99 18.67 30.46
N ALA A 618 -1.98 19.69 29.59
CA ALA A 618 -3.10 19.98 28.69
C ALA A 618 -3.35 18.86 27.66
N LEU A 619 -2.30 18.28 27.09
CA LEU A 619 -2.40 17.12 26.21
C LEU A 619 -2.95 15.89 26.94
N ALA A 620 -2.49 15.63 28.17
CA ALA A 620 -2.94 14.50 28.98
C ALA A 620 -4.44 14.58 29.32
N GLU A 621 -4.94 15.77 29.59
CA GLU A 621 -6.33 16.00 30.01
C GLU A 621 -7.26 16.41 28.84
N GLY A 622 -6.71 16.64 27.65
CA GLY A 622 -7.48 17.10 26.49
C GLY A 622 -7.97 18.55 26.63
N ARG A 623 -7.24 19.37 27.40
CA ARG A 623 -7.55 20.78 27.61
C ARG A 623 -6.95 21.67 26.53
N ARG A 624 -7.42 22.90 26.44
CA ARG A 624 -6.80 23.96 25.65
C ARG A 624 -5.42 24.28 26.18
N ILE A 625 -4.49 24.55 25.27
CA ILE A 625 -3.10 24.89 25.54
C ILE A 625 -2.97 26.42 25.48
N VAL A 626 -2.46 27.04 26.51
CA VAL A 626 -2.17 28.49 26.48
C VAL A 626 -0.87 28.71 25.72
N VAL A 627 -0.91 29.54 24.70
CA VAL A 627 0.25 29.95 23.93
C VAL A 627 0.50 31.45 24.13
N VAL A 628 1.74 31.80 24.41
CA VAL A 628 2.18 33.18 24.59
C VAL A 628 3.23 33.50 23.55
N ASP A 629 3.00 34.52 22.76
CA ASP A 629 4.04 35.13 21.93
C ASP A 629 4.89 36.06 22.82
N GLU A 630 6.12 35.66 23.05
CA GLU A 630 7.06 36.41 23.94
C GLU A 630 7.42 37.79 23.38
N ARG A 631 7.37 37.97 22.05
CA ARG A 631 7.68 39.26 21.42
C ARG A 631 6.59 40.29 21.65
N THR A 632 5.31 39.90 21.49
CA THR A 632 4.17 40.81 21.57
C THR A 632 3.44 40.78 22.90
N GLY A 633 3.66 39.72 23.71
CA GLY A 633 2.87 39.44 24.90
C GLY A 633 1.46 38.92 24.59
N HIS A 634 1.11 38.69 23.30
CA HIS A 634 -0.19 38.19 22.91
C HIS A 634 -0.40 36.77 23.43
N ARG A 635 -1.56 36.54 24.06
CA ARG A 635 -1.96 35.22 24.59
C ARG A 635 -3.14 34.69 23.81
N PHE A 636 -3.03 33.47 23.36
CA PHE A 636 -4.11 32.79 22.62
C PHE A 636 -4.17 31.32 23.03
N HIS A 637 -5.10 30.57 22.47
CA HIS A 637 -5.27 29.16 22.76
C HIS A 637 -5.05 28.29 21.53
N ALA A 638 -4.45 27.13 21.77
CA ALA A 638 -4.38 26.05 20.80
C ALA A 638 -5.07 24.79 21.35
N ARG A 639 -5.51 23.92 20.47
CA ARG A 639 -6.12 22.64 20.82
C ARG A 639 -5.42 21.48 20.12
N CYS A 640 -5.50 20.29 20.74
CA CYS A 640 -5.05 19.05 20.13
C CYS A 640 -6.10 17.96 20.41
N VAL A 641 -6.91 17.63 19.43
CA VAL A 641 -7.98 16.61 19.57
C VAL A 641 -7.37 15.24 19.35
N LEU A 642 -7.26 14.42 20.40
CA LEU A 642 -6.60 13.11 20.38
C LEU A 642 -7.56 12.01 20.84
N THR A 643 -7.52 10.85 20.20
CA THR A 643 -8.07 9.62 20.80
C THR A 643 -7.26 9.23 22.03
N PRO A 644 -7.79 8.41 22.94
CA PRO A 644 -7.02 7.94 24.10
C PRO A 644 -5.68 7.32 23.70
N ARG A 645 -5.65 6.45 22.70
CA ARG A 645 -4.44 5.82 22.16
C ARG A 645 -3.45 6.85 21.62
N GLN A 646 -3.90 7.82 20.81
CA GLN A 646 -3.04 8.87 20.25
C GLN A 646 -2.44 9.75 21.36
N ARG A 647 -3.18 10.00 22.42
CA ARG A 647 -2.72 10.72 23.59
C ARG A 647 -1.57 9.98 24.28
N ASP A 648 -1.76 8.70 24.55
CA ASP A 648 -0.73 7.86 25.17
C ASP A 648 0.54 7.79 24.32
N MET A 649 0.39 7.67 23.01
CA MET A 649 1.51 7.71 22.04
C MET A 649 2.27 9.03 22.13
N LEU A 650 1.58 10.16 22.03
CA LEU A 650 2.21 11.48 22.05
C LEU A 650 2.90 11.77 23.38
N LEU A 651 2.26 11.39 24.50
CA LEU A 651 2.83 11.55 25.85
C LEU A 651 4.06 10.66 26.10
N ALA A 652 4.18 9.55 25.39
CA ALA A 652 5.35 8.68 25.41
C ALA A 652 6.51 9.20 24.52
N GLY A 653 6.26 10.18 23.66
CA GLY A 653 7.21 10.66 22.65
C GLY A 653 7.07 9.98 21.30
N GLY A 654 5.89 9.45 20.99
CA GLY A 654 5.55 8.77 19.76
C GLY A 654 5.46 7.25 19.89
N LEU A 655 5.01 6.61 18.82
CA LEU A 655 4.72 5.17 18.79
C LEU A 655 5.98 4.31 19.00
N VAL A 656 7.13 4.72 18.43
CA VAL A 656 8.41 4.00 18.62
C VAL A 656 8.81 3.99 20.10
N ALA A 657 8.72 5.15 20.76
CA ALA A 657 9.09 5.28 22.18
C ALA A 657 8.10 4.52 23.08
N GLN A 658 6.80 4.61 22.79
CA GLN A 658 5.75 3.87 23.50
C GLN A 658 5.98 2.36 23.42
N THR A 659 6.20 1.86 22.20
CA THR A 659 6.41 0.43 21.93
C THR A 659 7.70 -0.07 22.59
N ALA A 660 8.80 0.69 22.51
CA ALA A 660 10.06 0.35 23.17
C ALA A 660 9.89 0.23 24.70
N ALA A 661 9.13 1.15 25.32
CA ALA A 661 8.85 1.09 26.75
C ALA A 661 7.98 -0.12 27.15
N ALA A 662 7.08 -0.56 26.27
CA ALA A 662 6.28 -1.76 26.47
C ALA A 662 7.10 -3.06 26.29
N SER A 663 8.01 -3.09 25.33
CA SER A 663 8.88 -4.26 25.04
C SER A 663 9.96 -4.48 26.12
N ALA A 664 10.31 -3.44 26.89
CA ALA A 664 11.29 -3.51 27.96
C ALA A 664 10.72 -4.03 29.31
N ARG A 665 9.38 -4.16 29.42
CA ARG A 665 8.65 -4.72 30.58
C ARG A 665 8.39 -6.21 30.37
#